data_3158a89a1e56ec9ca21c857eabc97b09
#
_entry.id   3158a89a1e56ec9ca21c857eabc97b09
#
_cell.length_a   1.000
_cell.length_b   1.000
_cell.length_c   1.000
_cell.angle_alpha   90.00
_cell.angle_beta   90.00
_cell.angle_gamma   90.00
#
_symmetry.space_group_name_H-M   'P 1'
#
loop_
_entity.id
_entity.type
_entity.pdbx_description
1 polymer ?
#
loop_
_entity_poly.entity_id
_entity_poly.type
_entity_poly.pdbx_seq_one_letter_code
_entity_poly.pdbx_strand_id
1 'polypeptide(L)'
;MKYYFFAFLLFTISTNVKSQESETEKTIASLKQKIATSQKAEKLRWMDSLSNIIAFDTPFEDDSLVKATSQFAISLDSFNIAIHHTANQIYYLTNIKGTPEEAKKLYLSTRKYLPRVTLAEAKCKFYYDAGNTYFYLRDFSTALQLYDSIQYLSSQTKTGKYLGLSKMAKGQVYTDMGDFGKASLELQDAIRYYQTNKDTLGLVGARNSLVILYSKNRFFKEAKQERDQLIAISLKQEDYNSLPALYYNAAADQRKTKDIKARIRYLNKALEATYKSKYKEYYEPIMLSGLVLAYAEADSLSKAQEFLKIIEANKEKNTTGPYRTYYLEAIKAVELLKKNYANAIQYGEEYLSLMKEGKQYEEIEFGEYFLYQAYETIGNQSKAFQHYKAYNNLKDSIGDSQKVRVLSYYQTLYETEKRDLTIKAQETNIALLDEKNKVKNQWLLFGGMGFLSLFGFVWVLRSRNFAKRRQKLQENFTQDILKTQENERARIASELHDSVGQKLLMIKNSLVSKETEDKNEIDLVGETIKEVREMSHNLHPFQFEKLGLITSLKNMVETFQKNSNIFYSEDIEIQDGLMTKENEIYVFRMLQEAMTNVEKHSQATACSLSSKETKNYLVFTLKDNGKGFKADSMNTNEGLGMKTLKERAQYIGATLDIESVPEKGSSVSIKIPKK
;
A
#
# COMPACT_ATOMS: atom_id res chain seq x y z
N MET A 1 -0.09 -18.62 -0.59
CA MET A 1 -0.73 -17.33 -0.34
C MET A 1 -0.03 -16.62 0.80
N LYS A 2 1.07 -15.90 0.53
CA LYS A 2 1.69 -15.02 1.52
C LYS A 2 0.96 -13.70 1.52
N TYR A 3 0.08 -13.56 2.46
CA TYR A 3 -0.50 -12.28 2.79
C TYR A 3 0.44 -11.60 3.76
N TYR A 4 0.72 -10.32 3.54
CA TYR A 4 0.94 -9.46 4.67
C TYR A 4 -0.18 -9.77 5.64
N PHE A 5 0.16 -10.15 6.84
CA PHE A 5 -0.75 -10.70 7.81
C PHE A 5 -1.92 -9.76 8.02
N PHE A 6 -3.03 -10.09 7.39
CA PHE A 6 -4.31 -9.52 7.75
C PHE A 6 -4.86 -10.34 8.90
N ALA A 7 -4.55 -9.90 10.13
CA ALA A 7 -5.38 -10.26 11.23
C ALA A 7 -6.75 -9.60 10.98
N PHE A 8 -7.65 -10.33 10.34
CA PHE A 8 -9.06 -10.05 10.43
C PHE A 8 -9.44 -10.19 11.89
N LEU A 9 -9.40 -9.04 12.59
CA LEU A 9 -9.88 -8.95 13.96
C LEU A 9 -11.39 -9.18 13.93
N LEU A 10 -11.79 -10.44 14.11
CA LEU A 10 -13.12 -10.77 14.58
C LEU A 10 -13.23 -10.31 16.05
N PHE A 11 -14.03 -9.30 16.25
CA PHE A 11 -14.32 -8.72 17.52
C PHE A 11 -15.05 -9.70 18.44
N THR A 12 -14.40 -10.12 19.52
CA THR A 12 -15.11 -10.55 20.73
C THR A 12 -14.35 -10.03 21.95
N ILE A 13 -15.09 -9.47 22.87
CA ILE A 13 -14.63 -8.91 24.15
C ILE A 13 -14.01 -10.04 24.97
N SER A 14 -12.75 -9.89 25.37
CA SER A 14 -12.05 -10.86 26.21
C SER A 14 -12.30 -10.58 27.69
N THR A 15 -12.97 -11.51 28.35
CA THR A 15 -12.91 -11.64 29.81
C THR A 15 -12.57 -13.09 30.14
N ASN A 16 -11.53 -13.28 30.98
CA ASN A 16 -11.07 -14.51 31.65
C ASN A 16 -11.18 -15.87 30.91
N VAL A 17 -10.10 -16.29 30.27
CA VAL A 17 -10.05 -17.45 29.34
C VAL A 17 -10.37 -18.80 29.99
N LYS A 18 -9.96 -19.11 31.21
CA LYS A 18 -10.16 -20.47 31.79
C LYS A 18 -11.55 -20.75 32.36
N SER A 19 -12.27 -19.75 32.88
CA SER A 19 -13.66 -19.93 33.28
C SER A 19 -14.65 -19.92 32.13
N GLN A 20 -14.28 -19.28 31.02
CA GLN A 20 -15.10 -19.10 29.84
C GLN A 20 -15.16 -20.37 28.96
N GLU A 21 -14.08 -21.13 28.79
CA GLU A 21 -14.07 -22.41 28.05
C GLU A 21 -15.10 -23.42 28.63
N SER A 22 -15.11 -23.60 29.96
CA SER A 22 -16.06 -24.51 30.61
C SER A 22 -17.51 -24.03 30.48
N GLU A 23 -17.76 -22.73 30.44
CA GLU A 23 -19.12 -22.19 30.29
C GLU A 23 -19.61 -22.27 28.85
N THR A 24 -18.74 -22.04 27.89
CA THR A 24 -19.03 -22.20 26.46
C THR A 24 -19.33 -23.65 26.10
N GLU A 25 -18.57 -24.62 26.61
CA GLU A 25 -18.83 -26.06 26.40
C GLU A 25 -20.19 -26.49 26.95
N LYS A 26 -20.57 -26.06 28.16
CA LYS A 26 -21.89 -26.31 28.74
C LYS A 26 -23.01 -25.71 27.89
N THR A 27 -22.79 -24.47 27.36
CA THR A 27 -23.77 -23.82 26.50
C THR A 27 -23.92 -24.59 25.20
N ILE A 28 -22.84 -25.05 24.57
CA ILE A 28 -22.84 -25.87 23.35
C ILE A 28 -23.62 -27.17 23.60
N ALA A 29 -23.38 -27.87 24.71
CA ALA A 29 -24.09 -29.11 25.04
C ALA A 29 -25.60 -28.88 25.22
N SER A 30 -25.98 -27.82 25.94
CA SER A 30 -27.38 -27.42 26.12
C SER A 30 -28.07 -27.10 24.79
N LEU A 31 -27.41 -26.34 23.90
CA LEU A 31 -27.97 -26.01 22.59
C LEU A 31 -28.11 -27.24 21.68
N LYS A 32 -27.16 -28.17 21.70
CA LYS A 32 -27.28 -29.45 20.98
C LYS A 32 -28.50 -30.26 21.42
N GLN A 33 -28.75 -30.32 22.73
CA GLN A 33 -29.95 -30.98 23.27
C GLN A 33 -31.21 -30.29 22.80
N LYS A 34 -31.30 -28.96 22.87
CA LYS A 34 -32.47 -28.19 22.38
C LYS A 34 -32.71 -28.40 20.88
N ILE A 35 -31.65 -28.43 20.07
CA ILE A 35 -31.78 -28.71 18.62
C ILE A 35 -32.37 -30.11 18.37
N ALA A 36 -32.00 -31.12 19.16
CA ALA A 36 -32.48 -32.48 19.01
C ALA A 36 -33.95 -32.60 19.33
N THR A 37 -34.49 -31.80 20.26
CA THR A 37 -35.87 -31.86 20.74
C THR A 37 -36.82 -30.88 20.06
N SER A 38 -36.30 -29.87 19.34
CA SER A 38 -37.11 -28.82 18.70
C SER A 38 -37.37 -29.08 17.21
N GLN A 39 -38.38 -28.41 16.66
CA GLN A 39 -38.76 -28.52 15.25
C GLN A 39 -38.92 -27.14 14.59
N LYS A 40 -38.83 -27.10 13.26
CA LYS A 40 -39.07 -25.90 12.43
C LYS A 40 -38.36 -24.64 12.94
N ALA A 41 -39.12 -23.58 13.16
CA ALA A 41 -38.57 -22.27 13.53
C ALA A 41 -37.82 -22.28 14.89
N GLU A 42 -38.27 -23.05 15.84
CA GLU A 42 -37.61 -23.19 17.14
C GLU A 42 -36.26 -23.90 17.00
N LYS A 43 -36.23 -24.98 16.22
CA LYS A 43 -34.96 -25.68 15.88
C LYS A 43 -33.98 -24.73 15.18
N LEU A 44 -34.48 -23.96 14.21
CA LEU A 44 -33.64 -22.98 13.50
C LEU A 44 -33.04 -21.94 14.47
N ARG A 45 -33.81 -21.44 15.43
CA ARG A 45 -33.34 -20.50 16.44
C ARG A 45 -32.17 -21.05 17.25
N TRP A 46 -32.23 -22.31 17.69
CA TRP A 46 -31.16 -22.95 18.44
C TRP A 46 -29.95 -23.28 17.55
N MET A 47 -30.19 -23.66 16.28
CA MET A 47 -29.12 -23.86 15.30
C MET A 47 -28.39 -22.53 14.99
N ASP A 48 -29.15 -21.45 14.83
CA ASP A 48 -28.58 -20.11 14.65
C ASP A 48 -27.66 -19.69 15.82
N SER A 49 -28.16 -19.87 17.06
CA SER A 49 -27.38 -19.57 18.26
C SER A 49 -26.10 -20.42 18.36
N LEU A 50 -26.20 -21.73 18.11
CA LEU A 50 -25.04 -22.61 18.16
C LEU A 50 -24.03 -22.34 17.04
N SER A 51 -24.52 -22.07 15.84
CA SER A 51 -23.66 -21.72 14.69
C SER A 51 -22.89 -20.42 14.91
N ASN A 52 -23.51 -19.44 15.58
CA ASN A 52 -22.82 -18.20 15.94
C ASN A 52 -21.71 -18.46 16.98
N ILE A 53 -21.95 -19.28 18.01
CA ILE A 53 -20.92 -19.65 18.99
C ILE A 53 -19.76 -20.37 18.30
N ILE A 54 -20.04 -21.32 17.40
CA ILE A 54 -19.00 -22.04 16.65
C ILE A 54 -18.19 -21.10 15.77
N ALA A 55 -18.84 -20.16 15.08
CA ALA A 55 -18.17 -19.25 14.18
C ALA A 55 -17.34 -18.16 14.86
N PHE A 56 -17.70 -17.76 16.09
CA PHE A 56 -17.11 -16.58 16.74
C PHE A 56 -16.42 -16.83 18.09
N ASP A 57 -16.90 -17.82 18.86
CA ASP A 57 -16.48 -18.04 20.25
C ASP A 57 -15.62 -19.30 20.42
N THR A 58 -15.54 -20.15 19.40
CA THR A 58 -14.68 -21.35 19.38
C THR A 58 -13.67 -21.27 18.21
N PRO A 59 -12.63 -22.12 18.19
CA PRO A 59 -11.88 -22.38 16.97
C PRO A 59 -12.82 -22.89 15.89
N PHE A 60 -12.96 -22.13 14.78
CA PHE A 60 -13.88 -22.47 13.70
C PHE A 60 -13.23 -23.53 12.79
N GLU A 61 -13.18 -24.79 13.27
CA GLU A 61 -12.48 -25.89 12.58
C GLU A 61 -13.34 -26.62 11.53
N ASP A 62 -14.68 -26.57 11.69
CA ASP A 62 -15.64 -27.25 10.81
C ASP A 62 -16.88 -26.38 10.53
N ASP A 63 -17.24 -26.26 9.26
CA ASP A 63 -18.38 -25.46 8.82
C ASP A 63 -19.70 -26.28 8.67
N SER A 64 -19.70 -27.57 9.01
CA SER A 64 -20.83 -28.47 8.75
C SER A 64 -22.15 -28.01 9.37
N LEU A 65 -22.10 -27.54 10.63
CA LEU A 65 -23.28 -27.00 11.31
C LEU A 65 -23.72 -25.67 10.72
N VAL A 66 -22.79 -24.77 10.42
CA VAL A 66 -23.08 -23.47 9.82
C VAL A 66 -23.75 -23.66 8.44
N LYS A 67 -23.23 -24.59 7.64
CA LYS A 67 -23.81 -25.00 6.36
C LYS A 67 -25.22 -25.58 6.53
N ALA A 68 -25.39 -26.53 7.47
CA ALA A 68 -26.71 -27.13 7.76
C ALA A 68 -27.70 -26.06 8.21
N THR A 69 -27.27 -25.10 9.04
CA THR A 69 -28.12 -23.99 9.51
C THR A 69 -28.57 -23.09 8.37
N SER A 70 -27.65 -22.72 7.48
CA SER A 70 -27.97 -21.93 6.29
C SER A 70 -29.00 -22.65 5.40
N GLN A 71 -28.76 -23.92 5.10
CA GLN A 71 -29.67 -24.72 4.26
C GLN A 71 -31.03 -24.88 4.89
N PHE A 72 -31.10 -25.15 6.20
CA PHE A 72 -32.35 -25.27 6.93
C PHE A 72 -33.12 -23.94 6.99
N ALA A 73 -32.38 -22.81 7.16
CA ALA A 73 -32.97 -21.47 7.11
C ALA A 73 -33.58 -21.15 5.74
N ILE A 74 -32.95 -21.58 4.63
CA ILE A 74 -33.49 -21.45 3.26
C ILE A 74 -34.79 -22.25 3.14
N SER A 75 -34.85 -23.47 3.67
CA SER A 75 -36.05 -24.31 3.60
C SER A 75 -37.25 -23.76 4.39
N LEU A 76 -36.97 -22.82 5.32
CA LEU A 76 -38.00 -22.14 6.13
C LEU A 76 -38.21 -20.67 5.70
N ASP A 77 -37.75 -20.27 4.54
CA ASP A 77 -37.79 -18.89 4.02
C ASP A 77 -37.15 -17.83 4.97
N SER A 78 -36.30 -18.27 5.85
CA SER A 78 -35.63 -17.42 6.84
C SER A 78 -34.30 -16.83 6.28
N PHE A 79 -34.41 -15.97 5.24
CA PHE A 79 -33.27 -15.53 4.42
C PHE A 79 -32.27 -14.67 5.17
N ASN A 80 -32.63 -13.94 6.23
CA ASN A 80 -31.71 -13.19 7.06
C ASN A 80 -30.71 -14.14 7.76
N ILE A 81 -31.19 -15.23 8.35
CA ILE A 81 -30.36 -16.25 9.00
C ILE A 81 -29.54 -17.02 7.95
N ALA A 82 -30.21 -17.39 6.85
CA ALA A 82 -29.57 -18.12 5.76
C ALA A 82 -28.34 -17.36 5.21
N ILE A 83 -28.50 -16.08 4.87
CA ILE A 83 -27.41 -15.24 4.33
C ILE A 83 -26.33 -14.99 5.36
N HIS A 84 -26.69 -14.76 6.63
CA HIS A 84 -25.71 -14.59 7.71
C HIS A 84 -24.80 -15.81 7.84
N HIS A 85 -25.35 -17.02 7.89
CA HIS A 85 -24.53 -18.23 8.01
C HIS A 85 -23.85 -18.63 6.70
N THR A 86 -24.41 -18.31 5.55
CA THR A 86 -23.67 -18.44 4.28
C THR A 86 -22.44 -17.54 4.27
N ALA A 87 -22.54 -16.32 4.80
CA ALA A 87 -21.36 -15.45 4.95
C ALA A 87 -20.31 -16.08 5.88
N ASN A 88 -20.72 -16.67 7.02
CA ASN A 88 -19.79 -17.40 7.89
C ASN A 88 -19.12 -18.57 7.16
N GLN A 89 -19.87 -19.30 6.32
CA GLN A 89 -19.30 -20.39 5.52
C GLN A 89 -18.33 -19.88 4.44
N ILE A 90 -18.65 -18.77 3.76
CA ILE A 90 -17.76 -18.11 2.81
C ILE A 90 -16.46 -17.70 3.53
N TYR A 91 -16.57 -17.12 4.73
CA TYR A 91 -15.41 -16.79 5.56
C TYR A 91 -14.57 -18.02 5.86
N TYR A 92 -15.19 -19.12 6.31
CA TYR A 92 -14.48 -20.38 6.60
C TYR A 92 -13.72 -20.91 5.38
N LEU A 93 -14.42 -21.05 4.24
CA LEU A 93 -13.84 -21.55 3.00
C LEU A 93 -12.65 -20.68 2.52
N THR A 94 -12.80 -19.38 2.65
CA THR A 94 -11.79 -18.42 2.19
C THR A 94 -10.58 -18.37 3.12
N ASN A 95 -10.79 -18.17 4.43
CA ASN A 95 -9.73 -17.79 5.36
C ASN A 95 -9.17 -18.97 6.16
N ILE A 96 -9.96 -20.03 6.38
CA ILE A 96 -9.57 -21.17 7.21
C ILE A 96 -9.20 -22.35 6.34
N LYS A 97 -10.10 -22.79 5.48
CA LYS A 97 -9.88 -23.92 4.56
C LYS A 97 -8.95 -23.55 3.40
N GLY A 98 -8.89 -22.28 2.99
CA GLY A 98 -8.05 -21.82 1.89
C GLY A 98 -8.55 -22.21 0.50
N THR A 99 -9.87 -22.35 0.32
CA THR A 99 -10.54 -22.72 -0.94
C THR A 99 -11.45 -21.58 -1.46
N PRO A 100 -10.88 -20.42 -1.85
CA PRO A 100 -11.67 -19.26 -2.26
C PRO A 100 -12.53 -19.50 -3.51
N GLU A 101 -12.15 -20.43 -4.38
CA GLU A 101 -13.02 -20.80 -5.52
C GLU A 101 -14.31 -21.52 -5.08
N GLU A 102 -14.26 -22.33 -4.02
CA GLU A 102 -15.48 -22.92 -3.43
C GLU A 102 -16.36 -21.83 -2.80
N ALA A 103 -15.74 -20.89 -2.09
CA ALA A 103 -16.42 -19.74 -1.49
C ALA A 103 -17.11 -18.87 -2.55
N LYS A 104 -16.45 -18.60 -3.68
CA LYS A 104 -17.01 -17.88 -4.83
C LYS A 104 -18.23 -18.60 -5.41
N LYS A 105 -18.16 -19.92 -5.62
CA LYS A 105 -19.30 -20.73 -6.09
C LYS A 105 -20.47 -20.62 -5.11
N LEU A 106 -20.21 -20.68 -3.81
CA LEU A 106 -21.24 -20.53 -2.78
C LEU A 106 -21.87 -19.13 -2.81
N TYR A 107 -21.08 -18.08 -2.91
CA TYR A 107 -21.57 -16.71 -3.07
C TYR A 107 -22.49 -16.60 -4.30
N LEU A 108 -22.04 -17.04 -5.47
CA LEU A 108 -22.79 -16.94 -6.72
C LEU A 108 -24.13 -17.70 -6.67
N SER A 109 -24.16 -18.89 -6.05
CA SER A 109 -25.37 -19.68 -5.91
C SER A 109 -26.37 -19.08 -4.91
N THR A 110 -25.90 -18.34 -3.90
CA THR A 110 -26.72 -17.85 -2.79
C THR A 110 -27.20 -16.41 -2.98
N ARG A 111 -26.46 -15.58 -3.77
CA ARG A 111 -26.80 -14.17 -4.00
C ARG A 111 -28.22 -13.92 -4.52
N LYS A 112 -28.85 -14.91 -5.16
CA LYS A 112 -30.25 -14.84 -5.64
C LYS A 112 -31.25 -14.60 -4.52
N TYR A 113 -30.94 -14.90 -3.26
CA TYR A 113 -31.79 -14.67 -2.11
C TYR A 113 -31.69 -13.26 -1.51
N LEU A 114 -30.69 -12.46 -1.91
CA LEU A 114 -30.45 -11.11 -1.37
C LEU A 114 -31.66 -10.15 -1.46
N PRO A 115 -32.50 -10.17 -2.53
CA PRO A 115 -33.70 -9.34 -2.56
C PRO A 115 -34.70 -9.65 -1.43
N ARG A 116 -34.65 -10.88 -0.89
CA ARG A 116 -35.56 -11.35 0.20
C ARG A 116 -34.95 -11.09 1.60
N VAL A 117 -33.72 -10.65 1.70
CA VAL A 117 -33.07 -10.31 2.96
C VAL A 117 -33.46 -8.91 3.40
N THR A 118 -34.00 -8.76 4.60
CA THR A 118 -34.44 -7.47 5.13
C THR A 118 -33.43 -6.81 6.05
N LEU A 119 -32.54 -7.60 6.68
CA LEU A 119 -31.49 -7.08 7.57
C LEU A 119 -30.28 -6.57 6.76
N ALA A 120 -30.07 -5.27 6.76
CA ALA A 120 -28.95 -4.64 6.08
C ALA A 120 -27.60 -5.17 6.59
N GLU A 121 -27.46 -5.47 7.88
CA GLU A 121 -26.25 -6.01 8.48
C GLU A 121 -25.88 -7.39 7.89
N ALA A 122 -26.85 -8.27 7.68
CA ALA A 122 -26.64 -9.58 7.05
C ALA A 122 -26.14 -9.42 5.59
N LYS A 123 -26.72 -8.46 4.85
CA LYS A 123 -26.23 -8.13 3.49
C LYS A 123 -24.81 -7.59 3.52
N CYS A 124 -24.50 -6.66 4.43
CA CYS A 124 -23.17 -6.10 4.57
C CYS A 124 -22.12 -7.17 4.87
N LYS A 125 -22.42 -8.08 5.83
CA LYS A 125 -21.54 -9.21 6.14
C LYS A 125 -21.32 -10.10 4.92
N PHE A 126 -22.37 -10.44 4.20
CA PHE A 126 -22.29 -11.31 3.02
C PHE A 126 -21.45 -10.68 1.90
N TYR A 127 -21.64 -9.37 1.63
CA TYR A 127 -20.79 -8.66 0.67
C TYR A 127 -19.35 -8.53 1.13
N TYR A 128 -19.13 -8.36 2.42
CA TYR A 128 -17.80 -8.24 2.98
C TYR A 128 -16.99 -9.53 2.85
N ASP A 129 -17.58 -10.67 3.25
CA ASP A 129 -16.91 -11.96 3.17
C ASP A 129 -16.73 -12.42 1.71
N ALA A 130 -17.70 -12.11 0.83
CA ALA A 130 -17.55 -12.32 -0.61
C ALA A 130 -16.47 -11.41 -1.20
N GLY A 131 -16.43 -10.14 -0.82
CA GLY A 131 -15.38 -9.19 -1.25
C GLY A 131 -13.99 -9.70 -0.90
N ASN A 132 -13.83 -10.25 0.30
CA ASN A 132 -12.59 -10.89 0.72
C ASN A 132 -12.27 -12.10 -0.16
N THR A 133 -13.24 -12.92 -0.51
CA THR A 133 -13.05 -14.06 -1.43
C THR A 133 -12.50 -13.59 -2.79
N TYR A 134 -13.10 -12.56 -3.38
CA TYR A 134 -12.64 -12.00 -4.65
C TYR A 134 -11.26 -11.31 -4.53
N PHE A 135 -10.98 -10.68 -3.39
CA PHE A 135 -9.64 -10.17 -3.09
C PHE A 135 -8.59 -11.29 -3.11
N TYR A 136 -8.89 -12.42 -2.50
CA TYR A 136 -8.02 -13.59 -2.50
C TYR A 136 -7.83 -14.18 -3.91
N LEU A 137 -8.86 -14.15 -4.74
CA LEU A 137 -8.79 -14.55 -6.14
C LEU A 137 -8.15 -13.51 -7.06
N ARG A 138 -7.68 -12.39 -6.51
CA ARG A 138 -7.12 -11.26 -7.28
C ARG A 138 -8.11 -10.61 -8.26
N ASP A 139 -9.37 -10.86 -8.13
CA ASP A 139 -10.42 -10.10 -8.82
C ASP A 139 -10.74 -8.83 -8.02
N PHE A 140 -9.82 -7.89 -8.10
CA PHE A 140 -9.89 -6.64 -7.36
C PHE A 140 -11.09 -5.77 -7.77
N SER A 141 -11.48 -5.84 -9.03
CA SER A 141 -12.62 -5.09 -9.54
C SER A 141 -13.92 -5.52 -8.85
N THR A 142 -14.17 -6.82 -8.81
CA THR A 142 -15.37 -7.38 -8.15
C THR A 142 -15.31 -7.15 -6.63
N ALA A 143 -14.13 -7.30 -6.00
CA ALA A 143 -13.95 -7.03 -4.58
C ALA A 143 -14.34 -5.59 -4.22
N LEU A 144 -13.84 -4.59 -4.97
CA LEU A 144 -14.16 -3.18 -4.77
C LEU A 144 -15.66 -2.91 -4.91
N GLN A 145 -16.31 -3.46 -5.93
CA GLN A 145 -17.77 -3.31 -6.13
C GLN A 145 -18.58 -3.84 -4.95
N LEU A 146 -18.15 -4.97 -4.38
CA LEU A 146 -18.82 -5.56 -3.21
C LEU A 146 -18.62 -4.69 -1.95
N TYR A 147 -17.43 -4.14 -1.75
CA TYR A 147 -17.17 -3.21 -0.65
C TYR A 147 -17.91 -1.88 -0.82
N ASP A 148 -18.06 -1.36 -2.05
CA ASP A 148 -18.86 -0.17 -2.33
C ASP A 148 -20.34 -0.41 -2.03
N SER A 149 -20.86 -1.62 -2.29
CA SER A 149 -22.23 -2.00 -1.93
C SER A 149 -22.50 -1.93 -0.42
N ILE A 150 -21.46 -2.19 0.40
CA ILE A 150 -21.55 -2.05 1.86
C ILE A 150 -21.72 -0.58 2.26
N GLN A 151 -20.99 0.32 1.61
CA GLN A 151 -21.05 1.75 1.91
C GLN A 151 -22.48 2.29 1.71
N TYR A 152 -23.14 1.90 0.64
CA TYR A 152 -24.54 2.23 0.37
C TYR A 152 -25.50 1.69 1.46
N LEU A 153 -25.28 0.44 1.90
CA LEU A 153 -26.16 -0.21 2.90
C LEU A 153 -25.85 0.22 4.34
N SER A 154 -24.64 0.68 4.63
CA SER A 154 -24.20 1.00 6.00
C SER A 154 -25.00 2.13 6.64
N SER A 155 -25.54 3.06 5.84
CA SER A 155 -26.45 4.11 6.33
C SER A 155 -27.74 3.57 6.94
N GLN A 156 -28.09 2.32 6.63
CA GLN A 156 -29.28 1.62 7.12
C GLN A 156 -28.99 0.74 8.35
N THR A 157 -27.72 0.57 8.72
CA THR A 157 -27.33 -0.25 9.87
C THR A 157 -27.17 0.61 11.12
N LYS A 158 -27.61 0.10 12.28
CA LYS A 158 -27.42 0.79 13.57
C LYS A 158 -25.94 0.83 14.00
N THR A 159 -25.14 -0.12 13.51
CA THR A 159 -23.71 -0.21 13.78
C THR A 159 -22.96 -0.06 12.47
N GLY A 160 -22.12 0.93 12.34
CA GLY A 160 -21.28 1.13 11.15
C GLY A 160 -20.10 0.15 11.02
N LYS A 161 -20.09 -0.97 11.76
CA LYS A 161 -19.01 -1.97 11.79
C LYS A 161 -18.50 -2.31 10.39
N TYR A 162 -19.39 -2.66 9.48
CA TYR A 162 -18.99 -3.05 8.12
C TYR A 162 -18.54 -1.88 7.25
N LEU A 163 -18.91 -0.64 7.59
CA LEU A 163 -18.39 0.55 6.92
C LEU A 163 -16.89 0.72 7.17
N GLY A 164 -16.46 0.67 8.42
CA GLY A 164 -15.03 0.74 8.75
C GLY A 164 -14.24 -0.42 8.14
N LEU A 165 -14.78 -1.65 8.22
CA LEU A 165 -14.17 -2.84 7.62
C LEU A 165 -14.06 -2.74 6.10
N SER A 166 -15.09 -2.25 5.40
CA SER A 166 -15.06 -2.11 3.94
C SER A 166 -14.04 -1.07 3.48
N LYS A 167 -13.95 0.07 4.18
CA LYS A 167 -12.91 1.09 3.90
C LYS A 167 -11.51 0.52 4.08
N MET A 168 -11.28 -0.19 5.18
CA MET A 168 -9.99 -0.85 5.43
C MET A 168 -9.68 -1.90 4.35
N ALA A 169 -10.65 -2.72 3.95
CA ALA A 169 -10.50 -3.72 2.90
C ALA A 169 -10.22 -3.09 1.52
N LYS A 170 -10.91 -2.00 1.17
CA LYS A 170 -10.61 -1.23 -0.05
C LYS A 170 -9.19 -0.69 -0.04
N GLY A 171 -8.75 -0.12 1.09
CA GLY A 171 -7.37 0.32 1.27
C GLY A 171 -6.36 -0.79 1.01
N GLN A 172 -6.69 -2.01 1.39
CA GLN A 172 -5.86 -3.18 1.12
C GLN A 172 -5.83 -3.57 -0.35
N VAL A 173 -7.01 -3.61 -0.99
CA VAL A 173 -7.11 -3.87 -2.43
C VAL A 173 -6.24 -2.88 -3.19
N TYR A 174 -6.36 -1.58 -2.92
CA TYR A 174 -5.55 -0.55 -3.57
C TYR A 174 -4.06 -0.68 -3.26
N THR A 175 -3.72 -1.12 -2.03
CA THR A 175 -2.32 -1.42 -1.68
C THR A 175 -1.74 -2.53 -2.56
N ASP A 176 -2.51 -3.59 -2.80
CA ASP A 176 -2.08 -4.71 -3.63
C ASP A 176 -2.10 -4.39 -5.14
N MET A 177 -2.98 -3.48 -5.56
CA MET A 177 -2.99 -2.93 -6.91
C MET A 177 -1.81 -1.97 -7.18
N GLY A 178 -1.15 -1.50 -6.12
CA GLY A 178 -0.12 -0.47 -6.22
C GLY A 178 -0.66 0.96 -6.39
N ASP A 179 -1.97 1.17 -6.19
CA ASP A 179 -2.60 2.50 -6.16
C ASP A 179 -2.52 3.06 -4.74
N PHE A 180 -1.32 3.50 -4.38
CA PHE A 180 -1.03 3.93 -3.01
C PHE A 180 -1.78 5.19 -2.59
N GLY A 181 -2.18 6.02 -3.55
CA GLY A 181 -3.00 7.20 -3.29
C GLY A 181 -4.36 6.82 -2.76
N LYS A 182 -5.09 5.98 -3.48
CA LYS A 182 -6.40 5.50 -3.05
C LYS A 182 -6.29 4.63 -1.80
N ALA A 183 -5.24 3.80 -1.69
CA ALA A 183 -5.00 3.01 -0.49
C ALA A 183 -4.91 3.89 0.76
N SER A 184 -4.09 4.95 0.71
CA SER A 184 -3.93 5.88 1.84
C SER A 184 -5.23 6.58 2.20
N LEU A 185 -6.00 7.06 1.22
CA LEU A 185 -7.29 7.72 1.46
C LEU A 185 -8.28 6.79 2.18
N GLU A 186 -8.47 5.58 1.66
CA GLU A 186 -9.42 4.63 2.26
C GLU A 186 -8.98 4.21 3.69
N LEU A 187 -7.67 4.04 3.91
CA LEU A 187 -7.14 3.69 5.23
C LEU A 187 -7.27 4.86 6.22
N GLN A 188 -7.02 6.09 5.80
CA GLN A 188 -7.24 7.27 6.64
C GLN A 188 -8.71 7.44 6.98
N ASP A 189 -9.60 7.21 6.02
CA ASP A 189 -11.04 7.23 6.24
C ASP A 189 -11.49 6.15 7.23
N ALA A 190 -10.90 4.95 7.17
CA ALA A 190 -11.15 3.89 8.14
C ALA A 190 -10.65 4.30 9.54
N ILE A 191 -9.45 4.88 9.65
CA ILE A 191 -8.87 5.39 10.90
C ILE A 191 -9.78 6.44 11.51
N ARG A 192 -10.20 7.46 10.75
CA ARG A 192 -11.14 8.50 11.21
C ARG A 192 -12.46 7.92 11.70
N TYR A 193 -12.98 6.95 10.95
CA TYR A 193 -14.22 6.26 11.32
C TYR A 193 -14.09 5.58 12.69
N TYR A 194 -13.04 4.79 12.92
CA TYR A 194 -12.84 4.07 14.17
C TYR A 194 -12.50 5.00 15.34
N GLN A 195 -11.77 6.10 15.11
CA GLN A 195 -11.53 7.15 16.11
C GLN A 195 -12.82 7.81 16.57
N THR A 196 -13.68 8.21 15.62
CA THR A 196 -14.96 8.86 15.92
C THR A 196 -15.89 7.93 16.70
N ASN A 197 -15.89 6.63 16.36
CA ASN A 197 -16.74 5.64 17.03
C ASN A 197 -16.07 5.03 18.29
N LYS A 198 -14.90 5.50 18.70
CA LYS A 198 -14.13 4.99 19.84
C LYS A 198 -13.88 3.47 19.80
N ASP A 199 -13.77 2.93 18.58
CA ASP A 199 -13.47 1.53 18.34
C ASP A 199 -11.96 1.32 18.28
N THR A 200 -11.36 1.02 19.43
CA THR A 200 -9.90 0.88 19.57
C THR A 200 -9.34 -0.28 18.76
N LEU A 201 -10.07 -1.39 18.67
CA LEU A 201 -9.59 -2.57 17.96
C LEU A 201 -9.63 -2.35 16.44
N GLY A 202 -10.73 -1.79 15.92
CA GLY A 202 -10.81 -1.38 14.51
C GLY A 202 -9.74 -0.35 14.16
N LEU A 203 -9.47 0.58 15.08
CA LEU A 203 -8.40 1.56 14.92
C LEU A 203 -7.02 0.91 14.79
N VAL A 204 -6.70 -0.05 15.64
CA VAL A 204 -5.44 -0.81 15.58
C VAL A 204 -5.32 -1.53 14.23
N GLY A 205 -6.39 -2.18 13.77
CA GLY A 205 -6.42 -2.87 12.47
C GLY A 205 -6.19 -1.93 11.29
N ALA A 206 -6.89 -0.79 11.27
CA ALA A 206 -6.75 0.21 10.21
C ALA A 206 -5.35 0.85 10.18
N ARG A 207 -4.80 1.19 11.35
CA ARG A 207 -3.42 1.70 11.47
C ARG A 207 -2.39 0.65 11.07
N ASN A 208 -2.58 -0.63 11.42
CA ASN A 208 -1.69 -1.69 10.96
C ASN A 208 -1.72 -1.84 9.43
N SER A 209 -2.88 -1.64 8.80
CA SER A 209 -2.97 -1.62 7.33
C SER A 209 -2.18 -0.46 6.71
N LEU A 210 -2.18 0.70 7.37
CA LEU A 210 -1.33 1.83 6.98
C LEU A 210 0.17 1.52 7.17
N VAL A 211 0.54 0.84 8.25
CA VAL A 211 1.91 0.34 8.46
C VAL A 211 2.35 -0.56 7.31
N ILE A 212 1.47 -1.47 6.86
CA ILE A 212 1.77 -2.35 5.72
C ILE A 212 1.94 -1.55 4.44
N LEU A 213 1.13 -0.51 4.22
CA LEU A 213 1.27 0.41 3.10
C LEU A 213 2.63 1.11 3.11
N TYR A 214 3.09 1.61 4.27
CA TYR A 214 4.43 2.17 4.44
C TYR A 214 5.52 1.15 4.14
N SER A 215 5.42 -0.05 4.70
CA SER A 215 6.41 -1.14 4.51
C SER A 215 6.55 -1.57 3.05
N LYS A 216 5.43 -1.67 2.31
CA LYS A 216 5.42 -1.98 0.88
C LYS A 216 6.11 -0.89 0.04
N ASN A 217 6.10 0.34 0.51
CA ASN A 217 6.77 1.46 -0.15
C ASN A 217 8.18 1.75 0.37
N ARG A 218 8.74 0.87 1.20
CA ARG A 218 10.08 0.99 1.81
C ARG A 218 10.22 2.18 2.79
N PHE A 219 9.14 2.77 3.28
CA PHE A 219 9.13 3.75 4.35
C PHE A 219 9.26 3.04 5.71
N PHE A 220 10.37 2.34 5.89
CA PHE A 220 10.58 1.47 7.06
C PHE A 220 10.68 2.25 8.37
N LYS A 221 11.11 3.52 8.34
CA LYS A 221 11.19 4.38 9.52
C LYS A 221 9.79 4.71 10.03
N GLU A 222 8.91 5.15 9.14
CA GLU A 222 7.52 5.50 9.41
C GLU A 222 6.74 4.25 9.81
N ALA A 223 6.90 3.15 9.07
CA ALA A 223 6.30 1.86 9.40
C ALA A 223 6.70 1.39 10.80
N LYS A 224 7.97 1.52 11.16
CA LYS A 224 8.47 1.15 12.49
C LYS A 224 7.87 2.04 13.58
N GLN A 225 7.88 3.36 13.40
CA GLN A 225 7.37 4.31 14.39
C GLN A 225 5.89 4.07 14.69
N GLU A 226 5.09 3.89 13.66
CA GLU A 226 3.65 3.62 13.79
C GLU A 226 3.40 2.25 14.44
N ARG A 227 4.13 1.22 14.01
CA ARG A 227 4.02 -0.13 14.56
C ARG A 227 4.45 -0.21 16.01
N ASP A 228 5.52 0.48 16.43
CA ASP A 228 5.96 0.50 17.81
C ASP A 228 4.86 1.10 18.72
N GLN A 229 4.12 2.12 18.25
CA GLN A 229 2.95 2.64 18.96
C GLN A 229 1.82 1.61 19.07
N LEU A 230 1.52 0.90 17.96
CA LEU A 230 0.49 -0.14 17.96
C LEU A 230 0.84 -1.30 18.90
N ILE A 231 2.08 -1.74 18.90
CA ILE A 231 2.58 -2.76 19.83
C ILE A 231 2.41 -2.30 21.28
N ALA A 232 2.77 -1.04 21.58
CA ALA A 232 2.61 -0.48 22.92
C ALA A 232 1.14 -0.42 23.36
N ILE A 233 0.23 -0.04 22.47
CA ILE A 233 -1.22 -0.03 22.73
C ILE A 233 -1.73 -1.45 22.98
N SER A 234 -1.38 -2.41 22.10
CA SER A 234 -1.83 -3.80 22.22
C SER A 234 -1.30 -4.46 23.51
N LEU A 235 -0.04 -4.20 23.87
CA LEU A 235 0.51 -4.69 25.16
C LEU A 235 -0.20 -4.10 26.37
N LYS A 236 -0.52 -2.79 26.35
CA LYS A 236 -1.24 -2.14 27.46
C LYS A 236 -2.67 -2.65 27.61
N GLN A 237 -3.29 -3.08 26.52
CA GLN A 237 -4.65 -3.62 26.50
C GLN A 237 -4.71 -5.15 26.64
N GLU A 238 -3.55 -5.81 26.78
CA GLU A 238 -3.42 -7.27 26.77
C GLU A 238 -4.03 -7.92 25.52
N ASP A 239 -4.03 -7.17 24.37
CA ASP A 239 -4.51 -7.68 23.08
C ASP A 239 -3.44 -8.56 22.42
N TYR A 240 -3.32 -9.78 22.90
CA TYR A 240 -2.42 -10.79 22.34
C TYR A 240 -2.88 -11.31 20.96
N ASN A 241 -4.08 -10.95 20.50
CA ASN A 241 -4.57 -11.38 19.20
C ASN A 241 -3.97 -10.57 18.04
N SER A 242 -3.66 -9.30 18.27
CA SER A 242 -3.05 -8.41 17.27
C SER A 242 -1.52 -8.51 17.22
N LEU A 243 -0.88 -8.81 18.36
CA LEU A 243 0.59 -8.79 18.50
C LEU A 243 1.34 -9.74 17.56
N PRO A 244 0.88 -10.99 17.27
CA PRO A 244 1.58 -11.88 16.35
C PRO A 244 1.77 -11.25 14.96
N ALA A 245 0.71 -10.66 14.40
CA ALA A 245 0.77 -10.00 13.11
C ALA A 245 1.68 -8.77 13.11
N LEU A 246 1.63 -7.94 14.16
CA LEU A 246 2.48 -6.75 14.29
C LEU A 246 3.97 -7.12 14.33
N TYR A 247 4.34 -8.11 15.12
CA TYR A 247 5.73 -8.57 15.20
C TYR A 247 6.18 -9.30 13.93
N TYR A 248 5.30 -10.08 13.29
CA TYR A 248 5.61 -10.72 12.01
C TYR A 248 5.88 -9.70 10.91
N ASN A 249 5.04 -8.66 10.81
CA ASN A 249 5.24 -7.58 9.85
C ASN A 249 6.53 -6.80 10.12
N ALA A 250 6.90 -6.62 11.40
CA ALA A 250 8.22 -6.08 11.77
C ALA A 250 9.36 -6.97 11.26
N ALA A 251 9.24 -8.27 11.41
CA ALA A 251 10.24 -9.21 10.91
C ALA A 251 10.34 -9.21 9.38
N ALA A 252 9.21 -9.05 8.67
CA ALA A 252 9.19 -8.92 7.21
C ALA A 252 9.96 -7.67 6.72
N ASP A 253 9.83 -6.55 7.44
CA ASP A 253 10.62 -5.34 7.14
C ASP A 253 12.10 -5.56 7.36
N GLN A 254 12.48 -6.26 8.44
CA GLN A 254 13.88 -6.57 8.70
C GLN A 254 14.49 -7.50 7.63
N ARG A 255 13.68 -8.36 7.02
CA ARG A 255 14.12 -9.15 5.86
C ARG A 255 14.48 -8.25 4.68
N LYS A 256 13.64 -7.25 4.39
CA LYS A 256 13.85 -6.29 3.30
C LYS A 256 15.08 -5.39 3.53
N THR A 257 15.38 -5.05 4.78
CA THR A 257 16.56 -4.28 5.18
C THR A 257 17.79 -5.15 5.46
N LYS A 258 17.66 -6.48 5.35
CA LYS A 258 18.72 -7.48 5.58
C LYS A 258 19.26 -7.52 7.01
N ASP A 259 18.51 -7.06 8.00
CA ASP A 259 18.85 -7.22 9.42
C ASP A 259 18.31 -8.56 9.95
N ILE A 260 19.10 -9.61 9.74
CA ILE A 260 18.73 -10.98 10.11
C ILE A 260 18.57 -11.15 11.64
N LYS A 261 19.39 -10.44 12.44
CA LYS A 261 19.31 -10.52 13.92
C LYS A 261 18.01 -9.92 14.44
N ALA A 262 17.65 -8.74 13.95
CA ALA A 262 16.39 -8.11 14.32
C ALA A 262 15.19 -8.93 13.82
N ARG A 263 15.27 -9.52 12.61
CA ARG A 263 14.24 -10.40 12.06
C ARG A 263 13.96 -11.58 12.97
N ILE A 264 14.98 -12.32 13.39
CA ILE A 264 14.84 -13.47 14.31
C ILE A 264 14.23 -13.02 15.64
N ARG A 265 14.69 -11.88 16.19
CA ARG A 265 14.15 -11.33 17.43
C ARG A 265 12.64 -11.03 17.34
N TYR A 266 12.20 -10.42 16.23
CA TYR A 266 10.78 -10.12 16.04
C TYR A 266 9.95 -11.38 15.81
N LEU A 267 10.46 -12.38 15.09
CA LEU A 267 9.79 -13.67 14.90
C LEU A 267 9.62 -14.44 16.19
N ASN A 268 10.62 -14.42 17.10
CA ASN A 268 10.48 -15.02 18.41
C ASN A 268 9.40 -14.30 19.24
N LYS A 269 9.36 -12.96 19.23
CA LYS A 269 8.28 -12.20 19.89
C LYS A 269 6.91 -12.52 19.27
N ALA A 270 6.84 -12.69 17.95
CA ALA A 270 5.63 -13.10 17.28
C ALA A 270 5.15 -14.49 17.74
N LEU A 271 6.06 -15.45 17.85
CA LEU A 271 5.76 -16.79 18.32
C LEU A 271 5.32 -16.78 19.80
N GLU A 272 6.01 -16.02 20.65
CA GLU A 272 5.62 -15.86 22.07
C GLU A 272 4.22 -15.26 22.19
N ALA A 273 3.91 -14.22 21.42
CA ALA A 273 2.58 -13.62 21.40
C ALA A 273 1.52 -14.59 20.85
N THR A 274 1.90 -15.45 19.89
CA THR A 274 1.04 -16.48 19.32
C THR A 274 0.54 -17.46 20.38
N TYR A 275 1.40 -17.89 21.29
CA TYR A 275 1.02 -18.83 22.36
C TYR A 275 0.02 -18.24 23.37
N LYS A 276 -0.09 -16.92 23.44
CA LYS A 276 -1.09 -16.20 24.25
C LYS A 276 -2.34 -15.82 23.48
N SER A 277 -2.33 -15.96 22.16
CA SER A 277 -3.45 -15.61 21.29
C SER A 277 -4.47 -16.75 21.21
N LYS A 278 -5.76 -16.38 21.12
CA LYS A 278 -6.82 -17.34 20.79
C LYS A 278 -6.70 -17.92 19.38
N TYR A 279 -5.92 -17.28 18.51
CA TYR A 279 -5.64 -17.73 17.15
C TYR A 279 -4.31 -18.49 17.05
N LYS A 280 -3.84 -19.12 18.13
CA LYS A 280 -2.60 -19.90 18.18
C LYS A 280 -2.49 -20.86 17.00
N GLU A 281 -3.52 -21.67 16.78
CA GLU A 281 -3.56 -22.69 15.74
C GLU A 281 -3.34 -22.12 14.33
N TYR A 282 -3.81 -20.90 14.10
CA TYR A 282 -3.64 -20.21 12.82
C TYR A 282 -2.24 -19.59 12.67
N TYR A 283 -1.72 -18.96 13.74
CA TYR A 283 -0.46 -18.23 13.65
C TYR A 283 0.79 -19.11 13.77
N GLU A 284 0.71 -20.19 14.57
CA GLU A 284 1.89 -20.99 14.94
C GLU A 284 2.64 -21.55 13.71
N PRO A 285 2.00 -22.20 12.72
CA PRO A 285 2.72 -22.72 11.55
C PRO A 285 3.43 -21.64 10.76
N ILE A 286 2.87 -20.44 10.73
CA ILE A 286 3.42 -19.30 10.01
C ILE A 286 4.65 -18.72 10.71
N MET A 287 4.57 -18.55 12.04
CA MET A 287 5.70 -18.04 12.83
C MET A 287 6.87 -19.02 12.81
N LEU A 288 6.56 -20.31 12.95
CA LEU A 288 7.57 -21.39 12.87
C LEU A 288 8.24 -21.39 11.49
N SER A 289 7.46 -21.33 10.40
CA SER A 289 8.01 -21.26 9.03
C SER A 289 8.89 -20.03 8.82
N GLY A 290 8.48 -18.88 9.37
CA GLY A 290 9.28 -17.66 9.36
C GLY A 290 10.62 -17.82 10.08
N LEU A 291 10.62 -18.50 11.25
CA LEU A 291 11.85 -18.79 12.02
C LEU A 291 12.75 -19.78 11.28
N VAL A 292 12.19 -20.86 10.71
CA VAL A 292 12.96 -21.80 9.88
C VAL A 292 13.70 -21.05 8.77
N LEU A 293 12.98 -20.23 8.03
CA LEU A 293 13.55 -19.43 6.95
C LEU A 293 14.63 -18.46 7.47
N ALA A 294 14.35 -17.75 8.55
CA ALA A 294 15.27 -16.76 9.10
C ALA A 294 16.57 -17.40 9.62
N TYR A 295 16.47 -18.56 10.27
CA TYR A 295 17.65 -19.30 10.69
C TYR A 295 18.41 -19.95 9.52
N ALA A 296 17.70 -20.40 8.49
CA ALA A 296 18.35 -20.88 7.27
C ALA A 296 19.12 -19.74 6.55
N GLU A 297 18.54 -18.58 6.43
CA GLU A 297 19.21 -17.37 5.88
C GLU A 297 20.39 -16.87 6.76
N ALA A 298 20.41 -17.25 8.05
CA ALA A 298 21.51 -16.99 9.00
C ALA A 298 22.56 -18.12 9.05
N ASP A 299 22.55 -19.03 8.08
CA ASP A 299 23.44 -20.22 8.02
C ASP A 299 23.37 -21.13 9.28
N SER A 300 22.29 -21.05 10.04
CA SER A 300 22.07 -21.82 11.27
C SER A 300 21.21 -23.05 11.02
N LEU A 301 21.78 -24.05 10.35
CA LEU A 301 21.05 -25.29 9.98
C LEU A 301 20.43 -26.00 11.19
N SER A 302 21.14 -26.12 12.30
CA SER A 302 20.66 -26.81 13.51
C SER A 302 19.37 -26.16 14.05
N LYS A 303 19.36 -24.81 14.15
CA LYS A 303 18.18 -24.06 14.62
C LYS A 303 17.02 -24.13 13.60
N ALA A 304 17.31 -24.01 12.32
CA ALA A 304 16.30 -24.16 11.28
C ALA A 304 15.62 -25.54 11.35
N GLN A 305 16.41 -26.60 11.54
CA GLN A 305 15.89 -27.98 11.67
C GLN A 305 15.09 -28.21 12.95
N GLU A 306 15.48 -27.56 14.06
CA GLU A 306 14.73 -27.61 15.34
C GLU A 306 13.27 -27.14 15.13
N PHE A 307 13.07 -25.96 14.53
CA PHE A 307 11.74 -25.44 14.25
C PHE A 307 11.01 -26.20 13.13
N LEU A 308 11.73 -26.69 12.13
CA LEU A 308 11.14 -27.48 11.04
C LEU A 308 10.53 -28.79 11.59
N LYS A 309 11.19 -29.47 12.54
CA LYS A 309 10.65 -30.67 13.20
C LYS A 309 9.31 -30.39 13.88
N ILE A 310 9.13 -29.23 14.49
CA ILE A 310 7.85 -28.85 15.12
C ILE A 310 6.74 -28.72 14.07
N ILE A 311 7.04 -28.12 12.92
CA ILE A 311 6.09 -28.01 11.81
C ILE A 311 5.71 -29.40 11.29
N GLU A 312 6.70 -30.25 11.09
CA GLU A 312 6.54 -31.59 10.50
C GLU A 312 5.93 -32.63 11.47
N ALA A 313 5.91 -32.35 12.78
CA ALA A 313 5.22 -33.18 13.75
C ALA A 313 3.71 -33.29 13.48
N ASN A 314 3.11 -32.27 12.87
CA ASN A 314 1.74 -32.29 12.35
C ASN A 314 1.72 -31.84 10.88
N LYS A 315 2.37 -32.64 10.03
CA LYS A 315 2.67 -32.31 8.64
C LYS A 315 1.43 -31.98 7.83
N GLU A 316 0.39 -32.78 7.93
CA GLU A 316 -0.85 -32.59 7.14
C GLU A 316 -1.47 -31.22 7.42
N LYS A 317 -1.64 -30.86 8.69
CA LYS A 317 -2.20 -29.56 9.11
C LYS A 317 -1.26 -28.38 8.74
N ASN A 318 0.02 -28.49 9.04
CA ASN A 318 0.94 -27.36 9.05
C ASN A 318 1.60 -27.09 7.69
N THR A 319 1.49 -28.00 6.71
CA THR A 319 2.18 -27.90 5.41
C THR A 319 1.24 -27.88 4.21
N THR A 320 -0.07 -27.87 4.42
CA THR A 320 -1.08 -27.87 3.35
C THR A 320 -1.97 -26.63 3.44
N GLY A 321 -2.90 -26.49 2.51
CA GLY A 321 -3.84 -25.38 2.49
C GLY A 321 -3.16 -24.01 2.57
N PRO A 322 -3.60 -23.11 3.47
CA PRO A 322 -3.04 -21.76 3.59
C PRO A 322 -1.58 -21.73 4.06
N TYR A 323 -1.09 -22.83 4.67
CA TYR A 323 0.29 -22.90 5.19
C TYR A 323 1.30 -23.41 4.17
N ARG A 324 0.83 -23.97 3.03
CA ARG A 324 1.69 -24.57 2.01
C ARG A 324 2.80 -23.63 1.54
N THR A 325 2.47 -22.40 1.26
CA THR A 325 3.42 -21.40 0.76
C THR A 325 4.49 -21.03 1.79
N TYR A 326 4.10 -20.89 3.07
CA TYR A 326 5.05 -20.62 4.15
C TYR A 326 6.00 -21.79 4.37
N TYR A 327 5.47 -23.01 4.34
CA TYR A 327 6.28 -24.22 4.44
C TYR A 327 7.26 -24.36 3.27
N LEU A 328 6.79 -24.17 2.03
CA LEU A 328 7.66 -24.26 0.85
C LEU A 328 8.79 -23.25 0.89
N GLU A 329 8.50 -22.04 1.34
CA GLU A 329 9.53 -21.00 1.47
C GLU A 329 10.58 -21.36 2.51
N ALA A 330 10.16 -21.97 3.62
CA ALA A 330 11.05 -22.41 4.68
C ALA A 330 11.87 -23.63 4.25
N ILE A 331 11.23 -24.68 3.72
CA ILE A 331 11.90 -25.96 3.40
C ILE A 331 12.89 -25.82 2.25
N LYS A 332 12.58 -25.01 1.19
CA LYS A 332 13.53 -24.80 0.09
C LYS A 332 14.85 -24.21 0.58
N ALA A 333 14.79 -23.28 1.58
CA ALA A 333 15.99 -22.67 2.14
C ALA A 333 16.79 -23.66 2.99
N VAL A 334 16.13 -24.51 3.75
CA VAL A 334 16.78 -25.58 4.54
C VAL A 334 17.44 -26.60 3.62
N GLU A 335 16.78 -27.04 2.56
CA GLU A 335 17.33 -28.00 1.61
C GLU A 335 18.53 -27.42 0.84
N LEU A 336 18.49 -26.13 0.50
CA LEU A 336 19.65 -25.43 -0.07
C LEU A 336 20.84 -25.44 0.90
N LEU A 337 20.60 -25.14 2.15
CA LEU A 337 21.64 -25.11 3.20
C LEU A 337 22.21 -26.52 3.47
N LYS A 338 21.39 -27.57 3.35
CA LYS A 338 21.83 -28.97 3.38
C LYS A 338 22.60 -29.40 2.12
N LYS A 339 22.71 -28.53 1.12
CA LYS A 339 23.25 -28.82 -0.21
C LYS A 339 22.44 -29.88 -1.00
N ASN A 340 21.18 -30.09 -0.63
CA ASN A 340 20.23 -30.89 -1.37
C ASN A 340 19.56 -30.08 -2.47
N TYR A 341 20.34 -29.76 -3.48
CA TYR A 341 19.95 -28.81 -4.54
C TYR A 341 18.73 -29.29 -5.33
N ALA A 342 18.57 -30.59 -5.54
CA ALA A 342 17.42 -31.12 -6.27
C ALA A 342 16.10 -30.81 -5.56
N ASN A 343 16.01 -31.09 -4.27
CA ASN A 343 14.83 -30.79 -3.47
C ASN A 343 14.63 -29.26 -3.28
N ALA A 344 15.73 -28.52 -3.07
CA ALA A 344 15.67 -27.07 -2.95
C ALA A 344 15.05 -26.41 -4.20
N ILE A 345 15.47 -26.87 -5.38
CA ILE A 345 14.92 -26.42 -6.67
C ILE A 345 13.47 -26.84 -6.82
N GLN A 346 13.13 -28.09 -6.54
CA GLN A 346 11.76 -28.60 -6.65
C GLN A 346 10.79 -27.77 -5.78
N TYR A 347 11.11 -27.55 -4.50
CA TYR A 347 10.31 -26.72 -3.62
C TYR A 347 10.30 -25.25 -4.04
N GLY A 348 11.42 -24.76 -4.58
CA GLY A 348 11.53 -23.40 -5.11
C GLY A 348 10.64 -23.17 -6.33
N GLU A 349 10.60 -24.11 -7.27
CA GLU A 349 9.74 -24.05 -8.46
C GLU A 349 8.26 -24.14 -8.09
N GLU A 350 7.89 -25.04 -7.16
CA GLU A 350 6.52 -25.13 -6.64
C GLU A 350 6.11 -23.82 -5.95
N TYR A 351 6.98 -23.28 -5.09
CA TYR A 351 6.75 -21.98 -4.45
C TYR A 351 6.53 -20.88 -5.48
N LEU A 352 7.42 -20.78 -6.45
CA LEU A 352 7.34 -19.75 -7.49
C LEU A 352 6.07 -19.89 -8.34
N SER A 353 5.66 -21.11 -8.66
CA SER A 353 4.41 -21.38 -9.39
C SER A 353 3.20 -20.84 -8.63
N LEU A 354 3.09 -21.15 -7.32
CA LEU A 354 2.01 -20.66 -6.47
C LEU A 354 2.02 -19.13 -6.33
N MET A 355 3.22 -18.52 -6.28
CA MET A 355 3.33 -17.06 -6.21
C MET A 355 2.91 -16.39 -7.52
N LYS A 356 3.24 -17.00 -8.66
CA LYS A 356 2.81 -16.54 -10.01
C LYS A 356 1.30 -16.66 -10.18
N GLU A 357 0.72 -17.78 -9.80
CA GLU A 357 -0.73 -17.99 -9.80
C GLU A 357 -1.44 -16.93 -8.93
N GLY A 358 -0.92 -16.68 -7.74
CA GLY A 358 -1.41 -15.66 -6.82
C GLY A 358 -1.02 -14.22 -7.18
N LYS A 359 -0.28 -13.97 -8.27
CA LYS A 359 0.23 -12.64 -8.69
C LYS A 359 0.92 -11.87 -7.54
N GLN A 360 1.74 -12.57 -6.75
CA GLN A 360 2.44 -12.01 -5.59
C GLN A 360 3.82 -11.49 -6.01
N TYR A 361 3.87 -10.32 -6.62
CA TYR A 361 5.08 -9.83 -7.31
C TYR A 361 6.33 -9.74 -6.43
N GLU A 362 6.21 -9.31 -5.16
CA GLU A 362 7.35 -9.27 -4.23
C GLU A 362 7.87 -10.70 -3.92
N GLU A 363 6.96 -11.66 -3.75
CA GLU A 363 7.32 -13.04 -3.47
C GLU A 363 7.84 -13.77 -4.72
N ILE A 364 7.37 -13.37 -5.90
CA ILE A 364 7.94 -13.83 -7.18
C ILE A 364 9.40 -13.35 -7.30
N GLU A 365 9.68 -12.10 -6.94
CA GLU A 365 11.05 -11.56 -6.91
C GLU A 365 11.97 -12.41 -6.04
N PHE A 366 11.54 -12.74 -4.82
CA PHE A 366 12.31 -13.62 -3.92
C PHE A 366 12.45 -15.05 -4.47
N GLY A 367 11.40 -15.59 -5.08
CA GLY A 367 11.42 -16.93 -5.69
C GLY A 367 12.37 -17.01 -6.89
N GLU A 368 12.34 -16.02 -7.77
CA GLU A 368 13.23 -15.96 -8.94
C GLU A 368 14.69 -15.81 -8.50
N TYR A 369 14.97 -14.97 -7.51
CA TYR A 369 16.33 -14.81 -6.96
C TYR A 369 16.84 -16.10 -6.31
N PHE A 370 15.99 -16.79 -5.55
CA PHE A 370 16.34 -18.07 -4.94
C PHE A 370 16.70 -19.11 -5.99
N LEU A 371 15.89 -19.26 -7.03
CA LEU A 371 16.14 -20.24 -8.10
C LEU A 371 17.37 -19.87 -8.93
N TYR A 372 17.61 -18.57 -9.17
CA TYR A 372 18.85 -18.11 -9.76
C TYR A 372 20.06 -18.65 -8.98
N GLN A 373 20.10 -18.42 -7.66
CA GLN A 373 21.21 -18.87 -6.81
C GLN A 373 21.35 -20.42 -6.80
N ALA A 374 20.23 -21.12 -6.71
CA ALA A 374 20.23 -22.59 -6.69
C ALA A 374 20.76 -23.18 -8.01
N TYR A 375 20.29 -22.67 -9.16
CA TYR A 375 20.74 -23.11 -10.47
C TYR A 375 22.20 -22.71 -10.79
N GLU A 376 22.62 -21.51 -10.33
CA GLU A 376 24.02 -21.08 -10.45
C GLU A 376 24.96 -22.03 -9.68
N THR A 377 24.57 -22.42 -8.47
CA THR A 377 25.36 -23.32 -7.62
C THR A 377 25.57 -24.71 -8.25
N ILE A 378 24.57 -25.21 -8.99
CA ILE A 378 24.71 -26.52 -9.68
C ILE A 378 25.28 -26.39 -11.11
N GLY A 379 25.70 -25.19 -11.51
CA GLY A 379 26.30 -24.91 -12.81
C GLY A 379 25.34 -24.89 -14.00
N ASN A 380 24.02 -24.84 -13.77
CA ASN A 380 23.02 -24.70 -14.83
C ASN A 380 22.88 -23.23 -15.23
N GLN A 381 23.84 -22.75 -16.01
CA GLN A 381 23.91 -21.33 -16.38
C GLN A 381 22.68 -20.85 -17.18
N SER A 382 22.08 -21.70 -18.01
CA SER A 382 20.90 -21.35 -18.80
C SER A 382 19.71 -21.00 -17.92
N LYS A 383 19.37 -21.87 -16.98
CA LYS A 383 18.27 -21.64 -16.04
C LYS A 383 18.59 -20.52 -15.04
N ALA A 384 19.83 -20.45 -14.55
CA ALA A 384 20.30 -19.37 -13.69
C ALA A 384 20.10 -18.01 -14.36
N PHE A 385 20.50 -17.88 -15.63
CA PHE A 385 20.32 -16.62 -16.38
C PHE A 385 18.84 -16.27 -16.60
N GLN A 386 17.99 -17.25 -16.89
CA GLN A 386 16.54 -17.02 -17.03
C GLN A 386 15.94 -16.43 -15.76
N HIS A 387 16.23 -17.05 -14.61
CA HIS A 387 15.72 -16.58 -13.31
C HIS A 387 16.32 -15.23 -12.89
N TYR A 388 17.60 -15.01 -13.18
CA TYR A 388 18.25 -13.71 -12.93
C TYR A 388 17.63 -12.58 -13.75
N LYS A 389 17.34 -12.82 -15.03
CA LYS A 389 16.64 -11.85 -15.89
C LYS A 389 15.23 -11.54 -15.39
N ALA A 390 14.48 -12.57 -14.98
CA ALA A 390 13.15 -12.39 -14.42
C ALA A 390 13.20 -11.59 -13.11
N TYR A 391 14.14 -11.90 -12.22
CA TYR A 391 14.39 -11.16 -10.99
C TYR A 391 14.67 -9.68 -11.23
N ASN A 392 15.60 -9.34 -12.15
CA ASN A 392 15.95 -7.95 -12.43
C ASN A 392 14.77 -7.16 -13.02
N ASN A 393 14.04 -7.75 -13.95
CA ASN A 393 12.86 -7.11 -14.53
C ASN A 393 11.79 -6.77 -13.47
N LEU A 394 11.58 -7.67 -12.51
CA LEU A 394 10.64 -7.44 -11.40
C LEU A 394 11.15 -6.38 -10.44
N LYS A 395 12.43 -6.43 -10.09
CA LYS A 395 13.07 -5.47 -9.19
C LYS A 395 12.98 -4.03 -9.71
N ASP A 396 13.21 -3.84 -11.01
CA ASP A 396 13.11 -2.54 -11.67
C ASP A 396 11.66 -2.04 -11.70
N SER A 397 10.71 -2.92 -12.01
CA SER A 397 9.27 -2.61 -11.99
C SER A 397 8.75 -2.22 -10.60
N ILE A 398 9.21 -2.89 -9.55
CA ILE A 398 8.82 -2.61 -8.16
C ILE A 398 9.46 -1.31 -7.65
N GLY A 399 10.61 -0.92 -8.20
CA GLY A 399 11.39 0.28 -7.81
C GLY A 399 10.86 1.61 -8.33
N ASP A 400 9.79 1.60 -9.09
CA ASP A 400 9.29 2.76 -9.84
C ASP A 400 9.02 4.01 -8.98
N SER A 401 9.68 5.09 -9.37
CA SER A 401 9.72 6.38 -8.64
C SER A 401 8.34 7.07 -8.49
N GLN A 402 7.33 6.69 -9.26
CA GLN A 402 5.97 7.25 -9.16
C GLN A 402 5.30 6.90 -7.83
N LYS A 403 5.53 5.70 -7.30
CA LYS A 403 4.96 5.21 -6.04
C LYS A 403 5.41 6.08 -4.86
N VAL A 404 6.65 6.53 -4.89
CA VAL A 404 7.27 7.36 -3.84
C VAL A 404 6.61 8.74 -3.75
N ARG A 405 6.31 9.38 -4.88
CA ARG A 405 5.73 10.73 -4.91
C ARG A 405 4.30 10.76 -4.38
N VAL A 406 3.50 9.78 -4.75
CA VAL A 406 2.10 9.72 -4.31
C VAL A 406 2.00 9.50 -2.80
N LEU A 407 2.84 8.62 -2.25
CA LEU A 407 2.84 8.36 -0.81
C LEU A 407 3.37 9.57 -0.02
N SER A 408 4.43 10.22 -0.49
CA SER A 408 4.94 11.46 0.13
C SER A 408 3.88 12.56 0.19
N TYR A 409 3.07 12.70 -0.86
CA TYR A 409 1.95 13.64 -0.88
C TYR A 409 0.89 13.32 0.18
N TYR A 410 0.47 12.05 0.28
CA TYR A 410 -0.55 11.66 1.26
C TYR A 410 -0.02 11.63 2.69
N GLN A 411 1.27 11.38 2.89
CA GLN A 411 1.92 11.55 4.18
C GLN A 411 1.88 13.03 4.62
N THR A 412 2.14 13.95 3.70
CA THR A 412 2.04 15.39 3.96
C THR A 412 0.60 15.81 4.29
N LEU A 413 -0.39 15.25 3.59
CA LEU A 413 -1.81 15.48 3.92
C LEU A 413 -2.17 14.98 5.31
N TYR A 414 -1.72 13.77 5.67
CA TYR A 414 -1.94 13.20 7.00
C TYR A 414 -1.30 14.05 8.11
N GLU A 415 -0.06 14.49 7.90
CA GLU A 415 0.62 15.38 8.85
C GLU A 415 -0.07 16.75 8.96
N THR A 416 -0.60 17.25 7.84
CA THR A 416 -1.38 18.50 7.82
C THR A 416 -2.70 18.33 8.58
N GLU A 417 -3.42 17.24 8.38
CA GLU A 417 -4.66 16.94 9.09
C GLU A 417 -4.42 16.69 10.59
N LYS A 418 -3.31 16.07 10.96
CA LYS A 418 -2.86 15.91 12.35
C LYS A 418 -2.53 17.26 12.99
N ARG A 419 -1.96 18.19 12.22
CA ARG A 419 -1.77 19.59 12.64
C ARG A 419 -3.12 20.30 12.83
N ASP A 420 -4.06 20.14 11.90
CA ASP A 420 -5.38 20.75 11.98
C ASP A 420 -6.17 20.22 13.19
N LEU A 421 -6.07 18.92 13.50
CA LEU A 421 -6.63 18.34 14.73
C LEU A 421 -5.95 18.89 15.99
N THR A 422 -4.64 19.12 15.95
CA THR A 422 -3.88 19.71 17.06
C THR A 422 -4.27 21.19 17.23
N ILE A 423 -4.44 21.92 16.12
CA ILE A 423 -4.93 23.30 16.10
C ILE A 423 -6.36 23.35 16.64
N LYS A 424 -7.25 22.47 16.21
CA LYS A 424 -8.63 22.40 16.67
C LYS A 424 -8.75 22.00 18.16
N ALA A 425 -7.84 21.13 18.64
CA ALA A 425 -7.73 20.81 20.06
C ALA A 425 -7.19 22.01 20.86
N GLN A 426 -6.26 22.78 20.29
CA GLN A 426 -5.79 24.03 20.88
C GLN A 426 -6.88 25.11 20.87
N GLU A 427 -7.67 25.23 19.81
CA GLU A 427 -8.83 26.09 19.73
C GLU A 427 -9.92 25.72 20.75
N THR A 428 -10.14 24.41 20.97
CA THR A 428 -11.07 23.92 21.98
C THR A 428 -10.56 24.20 23.40
N ASN A 429 -9.26 24.05 23.64
CA ASN A 429 -8.64 24.46 24.91
C ASN A 429 -8.63 26.00 25.11
N ILE A 430 -8.45 26.74 24.03
CA ILE A 430 -8.55 28.21 24.05
C ILE A 430 -10.00 28.64 24.36
N ALA A 431 -11.01 27.98 23.77
CA ALA A 431 -12.42 28.22 24.05
C ALA A 431 -12.78 27.88 25.51
N LEU A 432 -12.24 26.78 26.06
CA LEU A 432 -12.40 26.40 27.48
C LEU A 432 -11.70 27.38 28.44
N LEU A 433 -10.53 27.89 28.04
CA LEU A 433 -9.81 28.92 28.78
C LEU A 433 -10.55 30.28 28.68
N ASP A 434 -11.18 30.56 27.56
CA ASP A 434 -11.98 31.77 27.33
C ASP A 434 -13.26 31.76 28.19
N GLU A 435 -13.91 30.59 28.34
CA GLU A 435 -15.07 30.41 29.21
C GLU A 435 -14.71 30.61 30.70
N LYS A 436 -13.56 30.04 31.13
CA LYS A 436 -13.00 30.30 32.48
C LYS A 436 -12.58 31.75 32.66
N ASN A 437 -12.08 32.43 31.64
CA ASN A 437 -11.70 33.83 31.70
C ASN A 437 -12.92 34.78 31.63
N LYS A 438 -14.01 34.39 30.96
CA LYS A 438 -15.28 35.17 30.97
C LYS A 438 -15.82 35.34 32.39
N VAL A 439 -15.79 34.30 33.21
CA VAL A 439 -16.17 34.39 34.62
C VAL A 439 -15.22 35.29 35.40
N LYS A 440 -13.94 35.24 35.12
CA LYS A 440 -12.91 36.09 35.74
C LYS A 440 -12.97 37.55 35.24
N ASN A 441 -13.30 37.72 33.94
CA ASN A 441 -13.35 39.00 33.28
C ASN A 441 -14.64 39.80 33.55
N GLN A 442 -15.76 39.17 34.04
CA GLN A 442 -16.91 39.89 34.58
C GLN A 442 -16.52 40.86 35.71
N TRP A 443 -15.47 40.53 36.45
CA TRP A 443 -14.93 41.42 37.52
C TRP A 443 -13.89 42.43 37.04
N LEU A 444 -13.27 42.18 35.85
CA LEU A 444 -12.28 43.11 35.28
C LEU A 444 -12.86 44.07 34.27
N LEU A 445 -14.15 43.89 33.88
CA LEU A 445 -14.80 44.64 32.80
C LEU A 445 -14.97 46.13 33.11
N PHE A 446 -15.04 46.55 34.37
CA PHE A 446 -15.18 47.98 34.78
C PHE A 446 -13.86 48.73 34.91
N GLY A 447 -12.72 48.01 35.05
CA GLY A 447 -11.40 48.65 35.16
C GLY A 447 -10.58 48.63 33.86
N GLY A 448 -11.01 47.85 32.84
CA GLY A 448 -10.16 47.50 31.69
C GLY A 448 -10.50 48.15 30.35
N MET A 449 -11.62 48.90 30.23
CA MET A 449 -12.05 49.42 28.93
C MET A 449 -11.04 50.39 28.26
N GLY A 450 -10.25 51.09 29.03
CA GLY A 450 -9.17 51.93 28.50
C GLY A 450 -7.94 51.15 28.00
N PHE A 451 -7.68 49.99 28.60
CA PHE A 451 -6.56 49.10 28.19
C PHE A 451 -6.90 48.25 26.97
N LEU A 452 -8.20 47.89 26.79
CA LEU A 452 -8.66 47.04 25.72
C LEU A 452 -8.55 47.68 24.32
N SER A 453 -8.75 48.98 24.21
CA SER A 453 -8.60 49.68 22.92
C SER A 453 -7.14 49.73 22.43
N LEU A 454 -6.22 49.94 23.35
CA LEU A 454 -4.78 49.96 23.02
C LEU A 454 -4.25 48.55 22.70
N PHE A 455 -4.72 47.56 23.46
CA PHE A 455 -4.34 46.16 23.26
C PHE A 455 -4.92 45.59 21.97
N GLY A 456 -6.16 45.93 21.64
CA GLY A 456 -6.81 45.54 20.38
C GLY A 456 -6.11 46.12 19.15
N PHE A 457 -5.65 47.35 19.22
CA PHE A 457 -4.92 47.97 18.11
C PHE A 457 -3.54 47.30 17.87
N VAL A 458 -2.81 47.05 18.95
CA VAL A 458 -1.50 46.35 18.85
C VAL A 458 -1.69 44.91 18.36
N TRP A 459 -2.76 44.22 18.76
CA TRP A 459 -3.06 42.86 18.35
C TRP A 459 -3.39 42.75 16.85
N VAL A 460 -4.18 43.68 16.31
CA VAL A 460 -4.50 43.73 14.86
C VAL A 460 -3.25 43.97 14.03
N LEU A 461 -2.35 44.82 14.48
CA LEU A 461 -1.07 45.05 13.79
C LEU A 461 -0.16 43.82 13.84
N ARG A 462 -0.10 43.12 14.98
CA ARG A 462 0.71 41.93 15.17
C ARG A 462 0.15 40.72 14.42
N SER A 463 -1.19 40.57 14.41
CA SER A 463 -1.89 39.51 13.67
C SER A 463 -1.66 39.63 12.16
N ARG A 464 -1.73 40.83 11.59
CA ARG A 464 -1.41 41.06 10.16
C ARG A 464 0.04 40.72 9.82
N ASN A 465 0.98 41.01 10.70
CA ASN A 465 2.38 40.70 10.49
C ASN A 465 2.68 39.20 10.67
N PHE A 466 1.97 38.52 11.57
CA PHE A 466 2.13 37.06 11.78
C PHE A 466 1.53 36.26 10.63
N ALA A 467 0.38 36.64 10.10
CA ALA A 467 -0.21 35.99 8.91
C ALA A 467 0.70 36.12 7.70
N LYS A 468 1.29 37.30 7.46
CA LYS A 468 2.28 37.48 6.38
C LYS A 468 3.56 36.62 6.56
N ARG A 469 4.04 36.50 7.82
CA ARG A 469 5.23 35.65 8.08
C ARG A 469 4.95 34.15 7.87
N ARG A 470 3.76 33.71 8.25
CA ARG A 470 3.35 32.30 8.09
C ARG A 470 3.21 31.91 6.61
N GLN A 471 2.61 32.79 5.81
CA GLN A 471 2.49 32.57 4.37
C GLN A 471 3.88 32.48 3.70
N LYS A 472 4.78 33.42 4.06
CA LYS A 472 6.14 33.45 3.52
C LYS A 472 7.00 32.25 3.95
N LEU A 473 6.76 31.72 5.18
CA LEU A 473 7.42 30.51 5.66
C LEU A 473 6.97 29.26 4.88
N GLN A 474 5.68 29.20 4.55
CA GLN A 474 5.12 28.11 3.77
C GLN A 474 5.60 28.14 2.32
N GLU A 475 5.70 29.31 1.72
CA GLU A 475 6.28 29.49 0.38
C GLU A 475 7.76 29.09 0.35
N ASN A 476 8.54 29.55 1.31
CA ASN A 476 9.97 29.19 1.43
C ASN A 476 10.14 27.68 1.66
N PHE A 477 9.31 27.05 2.49
CA PHE A 477 9.39 25.62 2.75
C PHE A 477 9.11 24.77 1.49
N THR A 478 8.11 25.17 0.69
CA THR A 478 7.84 24.52 -0.59
C THR A 478 9.03 24.70 -1.56
N GLN A 479 9.61 25.91 -1.57
CA GLN A 479 10.79 26.19 -2.40
C GLN A 479 11.98 25.35 -1.97
N ASP A 480 12.23 25.21 -0.67
CA ASP A 480 13.33 24.39 -0.14
C ASP A 480 13.15 22.91 -0.46
N ILE A 481 11.92 22.39 -0.40
CA ILE A 481 11.61 21.01 -0.78
C ILE A 481 11.91 20.79 -2.27
N LEU A 482 11.43 21.66 -3.14
CA LEU A 482 11.67 21.56 -4.59
C LEU A 482 13.17 21.58 -4.91
N LYS A 483 13.91 22.47 -4.25
CA LYS A 483 15.35 22.59 -4.42
C LYS A 483 16.09 21.36 -3.89
N THR A 484 15.71 20.87 -2.71
CA THR A 484 16.32 19.67 -2.11
C THR A 484 16.05 18.43 -2.96
N GLN A 485 14.82 18.29 -3.49
CA GLN A 485 14.46 17.20 -4.37
C GLN A 485 15.28 17.21 -5.67
N GLU A 486 15.50 18.37 -6.28
CA GLU A 486 16.27 18.45 -7.51
C GLU A 486 17.78 18.23 -7.25
N ASN A 487 18.31 18.72 -6.12
CA ASN A 487 19.69 18.44 -5.69
C ASN A 487 19.91 16.94 -5.45
N GLU A 488 18.95 16.25 -4.81
CA GLU A 488 19.06 14.82 -4.56
C GLU A 488 18.98 14.00 -5.84
N ARG A 489 18.14 14.42 -6.79
CA ARG A 489 18.09 13.81 -8.13
C ARG A 489 19.40 13.99 -8.88
N ALA A 490 19.99 15.17 -8.81
CA ALA A 490 21.28 15.44 -9.41
C ALA A 490 22.39 14.58 -8.77
N ARG A 491 22.39 14.45 -7.43
CA ARG A 491 23.32 13.61 -6.68
C ARG A 491 23.22 12.14 -7.07
N ILE A 492 21.99 11.59 -7.06
CA ILE A 492 21.77 10.19 -7.44
C ILE A 492 22.16 9.93 -8.90
N ALA A 493 21.83 10.86 -9.80
CA ALA A 493 22.19 10.75 -11.20
C ALA A 493 23.72 10.76 -11.39
N SER A 494 24.45 11.61 -10.62
CA SER A 494 25.92 11.64 -10.62
C SER A 494 26.51 10.32 -10.13
N GLU A 495 26.02 9.80 -9.02
CA GLU A 495 26.48 8.53 -8.47
C GLU A 495 26.27 7.36 -9.42
N LEU A 496 25.11 7.32 -10.12
CA LEU A 496 24.84 6.32 -11.16
C LEU A 496 25.78 6.45 -12.34
N HIS A 497 25.99 7.66 -12.82
CA HIS A 497 26.86 7.91 -13.97
C HIS A 497 28.35 7.61 -13.64
N ASP A 498 28.85 8.14 -12.53
CA ASP A 498 30.28 8.14 -12.21
C ASP A 498 30.72 6.82 -11.57
N SER A 499 29.88 6.20 -10.73
CA SER A 499 30.24 4.94 -10.08
C SER A 499 29.82 3.72 -10.89
N VAL A 500 28.53 3.64 -11.24
CA VAL A 500 28.00 2.45 -11.93
C VAL A 500 28.38 2.45 -13.41
N GLY A 501 28.19 3.59 -14.09
CA GLY A 501 28.49 3.72 -15.51
C GLY A 501 29.98 3.52 -15.85
N GLN A 502 30.89 4.07 -15.02
CA GLN A 502 32.33 3.88 -15.23
C GLN A 502 32.79 2.45 -14.94
N LYS A 503 32.24 1.78 -13.88
CA LYS A 503 32.55 0.38 -13.58
C LYS A 503 32.11 -0.54 -14.72
N LEU A 504 30.92 -0.35 -15.24
CA LEU A 504 30.42 -1.11 -16.38
C LEU A 504 31.28 -0.88 -17.65
N LEU A 505 31.74 0.34 -17.87
CA LEU A 505 32.65 0.67 -18.98
C LEU A 505 33.99 -0.05 -18.82
N MET A 506 34.57 -0.09 -17.59
CA MET A 506 35.79 -0.86 -17.30
C MET A 506 35.60 -2.36 -17.56
N ILE A 507 34.44 -2.91 -17.16
CA ILE A 507 34.08 -4.32 -17.44
C ILE A 507 34.04 -4.53 -18.96
N LYS A 508 33.33 -3.67 -19.69
CA LYS A 508 33.23 -3.74 -21.16
C LYS A 508 34.63 -3.71 -21.80
N ASN A 509 35.46 -2.75 -21.40
CA ASN A 509 36.81 -2.61 -21.92
C ASN A 509 37.68 -3.83 -21.57
N SER A 510 37.52 -4.42 -20.38
CA SER A 510 38.22 -5.65 -19.98
C SER A 510 37.76 -6.87 -20.81
N LEU A 511 36.49 -6.98 -21.15
CA LEU A 511 35.95 -8.03 -22.01
C LEU A 511 36.47 -7.89 -23.45
N VAL A 512 36.47 -6.67 -23.97
CA VAL A 512 37.01 -6.36 -25.32
C VAL A 512 38.52 -6.64 -25.41
N SER A 513 39.29 -6.33 -24.34
CA SER A 513 40.75 -6.51 -24.32
C SER A 513 41.20 -7.97 -24.15
N LYS A 514 40.29 -8.88 -23.72
CA LYS A 514 40.58 -10.31 -23.52
C LYS A 514 40.32 -11.19 -24.76
N GLU A 515 40.05 -10.58 -25.93
CA GLU A 515 39.71 -11.33 -27.16
C GLU A 515 38.66 -12.44 -26.91
N THR A 516 37.68 -12.17 -26.06
CA THR A 516 36.61 -13.14 -25.78
C THR A 516 35.77 -13.29 -27.03
N GLU A 517 35.65 -14.51 -27.54
CA GLU A 517 34.85 -14.85 -28.75
C GLU A 517 33.33 -14.63 -28.53
N ASP A 518 32.87 -14.29 -27.34
CA ASP A 518 31.47 -14.15 -26.99
C ASP A 518 30.99 -12.70 -27.14
N LYS A 519 30.61 -12.35 -28.37
CA LYS A 519 30.03 -11.06 -28.74
C LYS A 519 28.81 -10.69 -27.88
N ASN A 520 28.08 -11.71 -27.40
CA ASN A 520 26.84 -11.51 -26.62
C ASN A 520 27.09 -10.88 -25.24
N GLU A 521 28.20 -11.19 -24.58
CA GLU A 521 28.53 -10.59 -23.26
C GLU A 521 28.92 -9.10 -23.41
N ILE A 522 29.64 -8.75 -24.46
CA ILE A 522 30.03 -7.38 -24.74
C ILE A 522 28.81 -6.53 -25.11
N ASP A 523 27.87 -7.11 -25.87
CA ASP A 523 26.62 -6.45 -26.25
C ASP A 523 25.72 -6.27 -25.03
N LEU A 524 25.59 -7.26 -24.16
CA LEU A 524 24.80 -7.19 -22.92
C LEU A 524 25.32 -6.11 -21.96
N VAL A 525 26.65 -6.04 -21.78
CA VAL A 525 27.26 -4.97 -20.97
C VAL A 525 27.07 -3.62 -21.66
N GLY A 526 27.10 -3.58 -22.99
CA GLY A 526 26.80 -2.40 -23.79
C GLY A 526 25.37 -1.89 -23.58
N GLU A 527 24.38 -2.79 -23.59
CA GLU A 527 22.98 -2.47 -23.30
C GLU A 527 22.80 -1.99 -21.86
N THR A 528 23.39 -2.68 -20.88
CA THR A 528 23.33 -2.28 -19.48
C THR A 528 23.93 -0.88 -19.26
N ILE A 529 25.04 -0.54 -19.93
CA ILE A 529 25.62 0.80 -19.88
C ILE A 529 24.63 1.83 -20.45
N LYS A 530 23.93 1.49 -21.53
CA LYS A 530 22.92 2.36 -22.14
C LYS A 530 21.75 2.59 -21.19
N GLU A 531 21.24 1.52 -20.56
CA GLU A 531 20.15 1.61 -19.59
C GLU A 531 20.50 2.45 -18.35
N VAL A 532 21.69 2.24 -17.78
CA VAL A 532 22.16 3.05 -16.65
C VAL A 532 22.31 4.52 -17.04
N ARG A 533 22.78 4.80 -18.24
CA ARG A 533 22.85 6.17 -18.76
C ARG A 533 21.46 6.79 -18.97
N GLU A 534 20.51 6.02 -19.49
CA GLU A 534 19.12 6.48 -19.67
C GLU A 534 18.45 6.74 -18.30
N MET A 535 18.66 5.88 -17.29
CA MET A 535 18.17 6.10 -15.93
C MET A 535 18.79 7.36 -15.31
N SER A 536 20.10 7.53 -15.40
CA SER A 536 20.79 8.71 -14.91
C SER A 536 20.30 9.99 -15.61
N HIS A 537 20.10 9.93 -16.92
CA HIS A 537 19.57 11.03 -17.72
C HIS A 537 18.11 11.39 -17.36
N ASN A 538 17.27 10.39 -17.05
CA ASN A 538 15.90 10.63 -16.60
C ASN A 538 15.83 11.23 -15.19
N LEU A 539 16.77 10.89 -14.31
CA LEU A 539 16.87 11.46 -12.97
C LEU A 539 17.39 12.90 -13.00
N HIS A 540 18.46 13.15 -13.72
CA HIS A 540 19.00 14.50 -13.95
C HIS A 540 19.82 14.48 -15.23
N PRO A 541 19.43 15.25 -16.27
CA PRO A 541 20.16 15.24 -17.54
C PRO A 541 21.55 15.85 -17.33
N PHE A 542 22.55 15.01 -17.04
CA PHE A 542 23.94 15.40 -16.77
C PHE A 542 24.54 16.22 -17.92
N GLN A 543 24.06 15.97 -19.11
CA GLN A 543 24.47 16.72 -20.29
C GLN A 543 23.79 18.10 -20.38
N PHE A 544 22.83 18.40 -19.49
CA PHE A 544 22.12 19.67 -19.48
C PHE A 544 23.06 20.86 -19.33
N GLU A 545 24.10 20.74 -18.48
CA GLU A 545 25.12 21.77 -18.34
C GLU A 545 25.96 21.98 -19.61
N LYS A 546 26.13 20.91 -20.41
CA LYS A 546 26.93 20.93 -21.65
C LYS A 546 26.10 21.17 -22.91
N LEU A 547 24.88 20.62 -22.98
CA LEU A 547 24.03 20.61 -24.16
C LEU A 547 22.95 21.71 -24.14
N GLY A 548 22.65 22.31 -22.98
CA GLY A 548 21.58 23.29 -22.80
C GLY A 548 20.17 22.69 -22.78
N LEU A 549 19.19 23.56 -22.54
CA LEU A 549 17.77 23.20 -22.47
C LEU A 549 17.24 22.65 -23.80
N ILE A 550 17.57 23.34 -24.89
CA ILE A 550 16.97 23.04 -26.21
C ILE A 550 17.34 21.64 -26.67
N THR A 551 18.63 21.30 -26.62
CA THR A 551 19.08 19.96 -26.99
C THR A 551 18.50 18.88 -26.07
N SER A 552 18.36 19.19 -24.79
CA SER A 552 17.76 18.26 -23.82
C SER A 552 16.26 18.04 -24.09
N LEU A 553 15.52 19.07 -24.51
CA LEU A 553 14.12 18.96 -24.92
C LEU A 553 13.95 18.13 -26.20
N LYS A 554 14.80 18.33 -27.18
CA LYS A 554 14.82 17.53 -28.42
C LYS A 554 15.06 16.05 -28.14
N ASN A 555 16.08 15.76 -27.32
CA ASN A 555 16.37 14.39 -26.87
C ASN A 555 15.20 13.76 -26.10
N MET A 556 14.50 14.56 -25.29
CA MET A 556 13.31 14.11 -24.56
C MET A 556 12.18 13.75 -25.54
N VAL A 557 11.87 14.61 -26.50
CA VAL A 557 10.86 14.37 -27.54
C VAL A 557 11.21 13.09 -28.33
N GLU A 558 12.45 12.94 -28.74
CA GLU A 558 12.93 11.76 -29.46
C GLU A 558 12.77 10.47 -28.60
N THR A 559 13.06 10.57 -27.31
CA THR A 559 12.91 9.43 -26.37
C THR A 559 11.45 9.02 -26.24
N PHE A 560 10.52 9.99 -26.08
CA PHE A 560 9.09 9.71 -26.06
C PHE A 560 8.61 9.13 -27.38
N GLN A 561 9.08 9.67 -28.52
CA GLN A 561 8.74 9.15 -29.86
C GLN A 561 9.17 7.70 -30.07
N LYS A 562 10.34 7.30 -29.53
CA LYS A 562 10.86 5.91 -29.65
C LYS A 562 10.08 4.91 -28.81
N ASN A 563 9.51 5.37 -27.68
CA ASN A 563 8.92 4.50 -26.66
C ASN A 563 7.38 4.56 -26.63
N SER A 564 6.76 5.30 -27.57
CA SER A 564 5.32 5.56 -27.57
C SER A 564 4.72 5.34 -28.95
N ASN A 565 3.41 5.06 -28.98
CA ASN A 565 2.60 5.03 -30.19
C ASN A 565 2.05 6.43 -30.59
N ILE A 566 2.32 7.45 -29.79
CA ILE A 566 1.93 8.84 -30.05
C ILE A 566 2.97 9.47 -30.98
N PHE A 567 2.53 10.15 -32.00
CA PHE A 567 3.42 10.93 -32.87
C PHE A 567 3.82 12.22 -32.15
N TYR A 568 5.10 12.35 -31.78
CA TYR A 568 5.65 13.55 -31.16
C TYR A 568 6.35 14.42 -32.22
N SER A 569 6.06 15.72 -32.19
CA SER A 569 6.74 16.72 -33.05
C SER A 569 7.28 17.87 -32.18
N GLU A 570 8.33 18.50 -32.66
CA GLU A 570 8.93 19.67 -32.03
C GLU A 570 9.05 20.85 -33.01
N ASP A 571 8.80 22.06 -32.49
CA ASP A 571 9.03 23.33 -33.17
C ASP A 571 9.63 24.32 -32.16
N ILE A 572 10.96 24.28 -32.02
CA ILE A 572 11.69 25.02 -31.00
C ILE A 572 12.45 26.19 -31.66
N GLU A 573 11.91 27.39 -31.50
CA GLU A 573 12.48 28.63 -32.07
C GLU A 573 13.41 29.38 -31.08
N ILE A 574 13.42 29.01 -29.79
CA ILE A 574 14.20 29.69 -28.72
C ILE A 574 15.64 29.18 -28.74
N GLN A 575 16.61 30.06 -28.41
CA GLN A 575 18.03 29.71 -28.23
C GLN A 575 18.37 29.43 -26.74
N ASP A 576 19.42 28.66 -26.52
CA ASP A 576 19.94 28.42 -25.17
C ASP A 576 20.53 29.70 -24.53
N GLY A 577 20.50 29.79 -23.19
CA GLY A 577 21.11 30.88 -22.44
C GLY A 577 20.22 32.11 -22.21
N LEU A 578 18.96 32.06 -22.59
CA LEU A 578 17.99 33.15 -22.37
C LEU A 578 17.40 33.16 -20.95
N MET A 579 17.72 32.18 -20.13
CA MET A 579 17.30 32.06 -18.73
C MET A 579 18.41 31.48 -17.84
N THR A 580 18.21 31.50 -16.54
CA THR A 580 19.18 30.90 -15.61
C THR A 580 19.16 29.37 -15.73
N LYS A 581 20.29 28.72 -15.48
CA LYS A 581 20.39 27.25 -15.49
C LYS A 581 19.36 26.59 -14.58
N GLU A 582 19.11 27.17 -13.43
CA GLU A 582 18.07 26.71 -12.52
C GLU A 582 16.67 26.76 -13.16
N ASN A 583 16.29 27.86 -13.79
CA ASN A 583 15.01 28.00 -14.49
C ASN A 583 14.90 26.99 -15.65
N GLU A 584 15.98 26.78 -16.39
CA GLU A 584 16.04 25.80 -17.49
C GLU A 584 15.69 24.38 -16.97
N ILE A 585 16.23 23.98 -15.81
CA ILE A 585 15.94 22.68 -15.18
C ILE A 585 14.45 22.56 -14.84
N TYR A 586 13.86 23.59 -14.22
CA TYR A 586 12.44 23.55 -13.87
C TYR A 586 11.53 23.55 -15.08
N VAL A 587 11.87 24.30 -16.15
CA VAL A 587 11.15 24.24 -17.42
C VAL A 587 11.20 22.82 -18.01
N PHE A 588 12.39 22.24 -18.06
CA PHE A 588 12.57 20.86 -18.51
C PHE A 588 11.69 19.89 -17.71
N ARG A 589 11.68 20.01 -16.39
CA ARG A 589 10.86 19.15 -15.51
C ARG A 589 9.36 19.33 -15.72
N MET A 590 8.90 20.56 -15.92
CA MET A 590 7.50 20.83 -16.21
C MET A 590 7.07 20.23 -17.54
N LEU A 591 7.89 20.34 -18.57
CA LEU A 591 7.60 19.75 -19.88
C LEU A 591 7.69 18.22 -19.84
N GLN A 592 8.64 17.66 -19.09
CA GLN A 592 8.74 16.21 -18.87
C GLN A 592 7.49 15.65 -18.19
N GLU A 593 7.01 16.32 -17.14
CA GLU A 593 5.75 15.96 -16.45
C GLU A 593 4.54 16.09 -17.36
N ALA A 594 4.47 17.17 -18.12
CA ALA A 594 3.37 17.39 -19.07
C ALA A 594 3.34 16.31 -20.18
N MET A 595 4.50 15.93 -20.74
CA MET A 595 4.61 14.84 -21.71
C MET A 595 4.24 13.49 -21.11
N THR A 596 4.66 13.24 -19.87
CA THR A 596 4.28 12.02 -19.12
C THR A 596 2.77 11.96 -18.89
N ASN A 597 2.13 13.10 -18.64
CA ASN A 597 0.68 13.19 -18.49
C ASN A 597 -0.06 12.91 -19.80
N VAL A 598 0.49 13.39 -20.93
CA VAL A 598 -0.03 13.06 -22.27
C VAL A 598 0.03 11.55 -22.48
N GLU A 599 1.17 10.94 -22.27
CA GLU A 599 1.37 9.49 -22.44
C GLU A 599 0.40 8.65 -21.61
N LYS A 600 0.22 9.03 -20.33
CA LYS A 600 -0.58 8.23 -19.40
C LYS A 600 -2.08 8.45 -19.50
N HIS A 601 -2.50 9.66 -19.90
CA HIS A 601 -3.86 10.10 -19.67
C HIS A 601 -4.60 10.59 -20.89
N SER A 602 -3.90 11.03 -21.95
CA SER A 602 -4.54 11.72 -23.05
C SER A 602 -5.24 10.81 -24.07
N GLN A 603 -4.74 9.60 -24.29
CA GLN A 603 -5.11 8.75 -25.43
C GLN A 603 -4.91 9.48 -26.76
N ALA A 604 -3.96 10.39 -26.83
CA ALA A 604 -3.64 11.15 -28.02
C ALA A 604 -2.99 10.28 -29.10
N THR A 605 -3.14 10.69 -30.35
CA THR A 605 -2.39 10.13 -31.50
C THR A 605 -1.23 11.02 -31.89
N ALA A 606 -1.27 12.29 -31.48
CA ALA A 606 -0.21 13.26 -31.74
C ALA A 606 -0.04 14.24 -30.57
N CYS A 607 1.21 14.64 -30.34
CA CYS A 607 1.60 15.65 -29.36
C CYS A 607 2.69 16.54 -29.95
N SER A 608 2.58 17.85 -29.79
CA SER A 608 3.56 18.83 -30.28
C SER A 608 4.13 19.69 -29.16
N LEU A 609 5.45 19.81 -29.12
CA LEU A 609 6.17 20.74 -28.27
C LEU A 609 6.64 21.92 -29.12
N SER A 610 6.16 23.11 -28.80
CA SER A 610 6.63 24.34 -29.47
C SER A 610 7.20 25.32 -28.44
N SER A 611 8.16 26.12 -28.88
CA SER A 611 8.65 27.24 -28.11
C SER A 611 8.75 28.50 -28.92
N LYS A 612 8.40 29.63 -28.33
CA LYS A 612 8.42 30.93 -29.00
C LYS A 612 8.96 32.03 -28.09
N GLU A 613 9.82 32.84 -28.64
CA GLU A 613 10.27 34.05 -28.03
C GLU A 613 9.35 35.21 -28.34
N THR A 614 8.80 35.88 -27.31
CA THR A 614 8.02 37.10 -27.45
C THR A 614 8.78 38.29 -26.88
N LYS A 615 8.24 39.49 -27.02
CA LYS A 615 8.89 40.71 -26.49
C LYS A 615 9.18 40.62 -24.98
N ASN A 616 8.28 40.02 -24.19
CA ASN A 616 8.35 40.03 -22.73
C ASN A 616 8.52 38.62 -22.13
N TYR A 617 8.28 37.59 -22.89
CA TYR A 617 8.22 36.21 -22.40
C TYR A 617 8.90 35.22 -23.31
N LEU A 618 9.44 34.18 -22.69
CA LEU A 618 9.73 32.92 -23.38
C LEU A 618 8.52 31.99 -23.11
N VAL A 619 7.96 31.44 -24.17
CA VAL A 619 6.75 30.63 -24.10
C VAL A 619 7.05 29.24 -24.62
N PHE A 620 6.80 28.24 -23.78
CA PHE A 620 6.84 26.81 -24.14
C PHE A 620 5.43 26.29 -24.13
N THR A 621 5.01 25.63 -25.18
CA THR A 621 3.66 25.08 -25.30
C THR A 621 3.72 23.61 -25.71
N LEU A 622 3.11 22.76 -24.91
CA LEU A 622 2.87 21.36 -25.23
C LEU A 622 1.39 21.17 -25.52
N LYS A 623 1.06 20.63 -26.71
CA LYS A 623 -0.31 20.43 -27.16
C LYS A 623 -0.51 18.99 -27.60
N ASP A 624 -1.57 18.36 -27.16
CA ASP A 624 -2.00 17.03 -27.59
C ASP A 624 -3.39 17.09 -28.25
N ASN A 625 -3.69 16.05 -29.02
CA ASN A 625 -4.99 15.86 -29.67
C ASN A 625 -5.84 14.75 -28.99
N GLY A 626 -5.61 14.49 -27.73
CA GLY A 626 -6.27 13.40 -27.00
C GLY A 626 -7.68 13.75 -26.54
N LYS A 627 -8.18 12.94 -25.59
CA LYS A 627 -9.57 13.07 -25.07
C LYS A 627 -9.84 14.35 -24.29
N GLY A 628 -8.80 15.12 -23.89
CA GLY A 628 -8.95 16.31 -23.06
C GLY A 628 -9.67 16.05 -21.73
N PHE A 629 -9.96 17.14 -21.03
CA PHE A 629 -10.70 17.11 -19.75
C PHE A 629 -11.42 18.45 -19.51
N LYS A 630 -12.40 18.46 -18.60
CA LYS A 630 -13.09 19.72 -18.23
C LYS A 630 -12.21 20.50 -17.25
N ALA A 631 -11.84 21.72 -17.62
CA ALA A 631 -11.01 22.62 -16.80
C ALA A 631 -11.67 22.99 -15.44
N ASP A 632 -12.99 23.10 -15.39
CA ASP A 632 -13.75 23.42 -14.16
C ASP A 632 -13.72 22.32 -13.08
N SER A 633 -13.37 21.09 -13.44
CA SER A 633 -13.20 20.01 -12.45
C SER A 633 -11.87 20.04 -11.70
N MET A 634 -10.97 20.95 -12.04
CA MET A 634 -9.63 21.07 -11.43
C MET A 634 -9.64 21.58 -9.99
N ASN A 635 -10.69 22.31 -9.54
CA ASN A 635 -10.72 22.90 -8.20
C ASN A 635 -11.04 21.90 -7.08
N THR A 636 -11.46 20.68 -7.40
CA THR A 636 -11.88 19.68 -6.41
C THR A 636 -11.03 18.41 -6.38
N ASN A 637 -10.25 18.10 -7.45
CA ASN A 637 -9.45 16.89 -7.55
C ASN A 637 -8.16 17.12 -8.37
N GLU A 638 -7.35 18.11 -8.02
CA GLU A 638 -6.04 18.29 -8.66
C GLU A 638 -5.15 17.06 -8.40
N GLY A 639 -4.80 16.34 -9.47
CA GLY A 639 -3.78 15.30 -9.41
C GLY A 639 -2.41 15.87 -9.03
N LEU A 640 -1.59 15.04 -8.38
CA LEU A 640 -0.27 15.42 -7.87
C LEU A 640 0.61 16.13 -8.93
N GLY A 641 0.62 15.63 -10.16
CA GLY A 641 1.40 16.20 -11.25
C GLY A 641 1.02 17.64 -11.57
N MET A 642 -0.28 17.96 -11.57
CA MET A 642 -0.78 19.30 -11.87
C MET A 642 -0.38 20.32 -10.78
N LYS A 643 -0.46 19.91 -9.52
CA LYS A 643 0.00 20.71 -8.39
C LYS A 643 1.50 21.00 -8.46
N THR A 644 2.28 19.97 -8.76
CA THR A 644 3.75 20.10 -8.90
C THR A 644 4.13 21.02 -10.07
N LEU A 645 3.37 20.98 -11.18
CA LEU A 645 3.57 21.92 -12.29
C LEU A 645 3.36 23.37 -11.86
N LYS A 646 2.27 23.66 -11.12
CA LYS A 646 1.98 24.99 -10.61
C LYS A 646 3.04 25.49 -9.62
N GLU A 647 3.45 24.64 -8.68
CA GLU A 647 4.47 24.98 -7.68
C GLU A 647 5.82 25.29 -8.34
N ARG A 648 6.22 24.51 -9.34
CA ARG A 648 7.45 24.76 -10.12
C ARG A 648 7.35 26.05 -10.93
N ALA A 649 6.21 26.30 -11.60
CA ALA A 649 6.00 27.55 -12.32
C ALA A 649 6.12 28.74 -11.38
N GLN A 650 5.47 28.69 -10.22
CA GLN A 650 5.56 29.74 -9.21
C GLN A 650 7.00 29.94 -8.70
N TYR A 651 7.75 28.86 -8.49
CA TYR A 651 9.13 28.94 -8.03
C TYR A 651 10.02 29.74 -8.96
N ILE A 652 9.89 29.55 -10.28
CA ILE A 652 10.67 30.28 -11.29
C ILE A 652 10.03 31.60 -11.75
N GLY A 653 8.91 32.00 -11.13
CA GLY A 653 8.19 33.21 -11.52
C GLY A 653 7.51 33.10 -12.89
N ALA A 654 7.24 31.90 -13.37
CA ALA A 654 6.55 31.65 -14.63
C ALA A 654 5.03 31.61 -14.43
N THR A 655 4.29 31.91 -15.50
CA THR A 655 2.85 31.69 -15.59
C THR A 655 2.59 30.35 -16.30
N LEU A 656 1.77 29.51 -15.68
CA LEU A 656 1.33 28.26 -16.25
C LEU A 656 -0.13 28.37 -16.66
N ASP A 657 -0.39 28.28 -17.98
CA ASP A 657 -1.73 28.23 -18.55
C ASP A 657 -2.03 26.82 -19.05
N ILE A 658 -3.16 26.27 -18.63
CA ILE A 658 -3.59 24.93 -19.03
C ILE A 658 -4.99 25.06 -19.61
N GLU A 659 -5.13 24.75 -20.87
CA GLU A 659 -6.39 24.74 -21.61
C GLU A 659 -6.68 23.30 -22.02
N SER A 660 -7.88 22.81 -21.72
CA SER A 660 -8.33 21.50 -22.16
C SER A 660 -9.82 21.51 -22.45
N VAL A 661 -10.18 20.86 -23.51
CA VAL A 661 -11.58 20.70 -23.93
C VAL A 661 -11.82 19.22 -24.19
N PRO A 662 -12.86 18.63 -23.59
CA PRO A 662 -13.20 17.24 -23.84
C PRO A 662 -13.27 16.92 -25.34
N GLU A 663 -12.68 15.82 -25.76
CA GLU A 663 -12.57 15.31 -27.14
C GLU A 663 -11.78 16.23 -28.10
N LYS A 664 -11.08 17.24 -27.62
CA LYS A 664 -10.27 18.15 -28.42
C LYS A 664 -8.81 18.28 -27.99
N GLY A 665 -8.42 17.48 -26.98
CA GLY A 665 -7.07 17.49 -26.45
C GLY A 665 -6.81 18.57 -25.40
N SER A 666 -5.53 18.75 -25.08
CA SER A 666 -5.08 19.71 -24.07
C SER A 666 -3.89 20.52 -24.56
N SER A 667 -3.72 21.69 -23.96
CA SER A 667 -2.58 22.58 -24.19
C SER A 667 -2.03 23.08 -22.85
N VAL A 668 -0.74 22.87 -22.61
CA VAL A 668 -0.01 23.37 -21.45
C VAL A 668 0.99 24.40 -21.93
N SER A 669 0.81 25.65 -21.50
CA SER A 669 1.69 26.76 -21.87
C SER A 669 2.40 27.32 -20.63
N ILE A 670 3.73 27.36 -20.69
CA ILE A 670 4.62 27.90 -19.66
C ILE A 670 5.19 29.22 -20.17
N LYS A 671 4.83 30.33 -19.54
CA LYS A 671 5.27 31.67 -19.92
C LYS A 671 6.26 32.19 -18.86
N ILE A 672 7.50 32.39 -19.26
CA ILE A 672 8.57 32.83 -18.39
C ILE A 672 8.92 34.27 -18.73
N PRO A 673 8.87 35.21 -17.78
CA PRO A 673 9.22 36.60 -18.03
C PRO A 673 10.72 36.69 -18.39
N LYS A 674 11.03 37.43 -19.42
CA LYS A 674 12.41 37.80 -19.71
C LYS A 674 12.93 38.79 -18.67
N LYS A 675 14.10 38.53 -18.14
CA LYS A 675 14.77 39.47 -17.23
C LYS A 675 15.40 40.60 -18.02
#